data_e0e018e30d9a25ef02dfded19610afbd
#
_entry.id   e0e018e30d9a25ef02dfded19610afbd
#
_cell.length_a   1.000
_cell.length_b   1.000
_cell.length_c   1.000
_cell.angle_alpha   90.00
_cell.angle_beta   90.00
_cell.angle_gamma   90.00
#
_symmetry.space_group_name_H-M   'P 1'
#
loop_
_entity.id
_entity.type
_entity.pdbx_description
1 polymer ?
#
loop_
_entity_poly.entity_id
_entity_poly.type
_entity_poly.pdbx_seq_one_letter_code
_entity_poly.pdbx_strand_id
1 'polypeptide(L)'
;MQRTFRTTALTIGAVLLSTTATAQSTPVMTAGLTAPVTLTRDSAGVVHIEAQNEHDLFFAQGYSAARDRLFQLELWRRQATGTMSEALGPRWVARDRAARLMRYRGDMNAELAHYHPRGAQIIQAFVDGVNAWVDRVRAEPSLMPPDLAALGITPGHWTPAVVVSRHNALASNAGEESSLARAVRGIGSEAVKRRRRFEPANVKLVLDSVVAQLVGSATDAQLLAAYNGSRSAPSFRADEVATSWRKAGAPAADSSGGRDADRWESNSWVISGKKTASGRPIVANDPHRTMAVPSLRYLVHLKAPGWDVIGGGEPAIPGVAIGHNQHGAWGLTIFGIDSEDLYVYQLNASNSAYRYRGAFVPFTTTRDSVVVKNAPAVGVAWQYTRHGPVLYVDSVRHVAVALRAGWLEVGGAPYLASLRLDQATTWSEARAALTYARMPALNWIWADTSGTIGWQAAGAAPVRRNWDGLMPVPGDGRYEWGGLLPIAQLPHVTNPARGFVGTANAFNVSPSYTRFDALARSWAEPFRHDRVHEVLDSTTAATVQSSGALQHDAVAIASRQLVPLLREVTFTSAASKAARDTLLQWNHALTADSRAAAIYAAWERRLLTHTADIVLPLEMRPVMRTVPLSRTIQWLTRPDSLLGERPVDARNFILFRAFNEAVSDLRQRFGDDMSTWRYGDARMHYVRIAHPLDGVVTDSLKAVLSPGPFPRGGYAQTLLASSNTDNQTAGASLRVVMDLADWDRAIATNTPGQSGDPRSPFYANLFPLWARNQFVPLPYSPRAVKAYTADVVQLQPR
;
A
#
# COMPACT_ATOMS: atom_id res chain seq x y z
N MET A 1 6.17 -75.09 5.13
CA MET A 1 5.31 -75.10 3.90
C MET A 1 4.97 -73.60 3.65
N GLN A 2 5.73 -72.95 2.81
CA GLN A 2 5.54 -71.56 2.36
C GLN A 2 4.54 -71.58 1.19
N ARG A 3 3.50 -70.76 1.25
CA ARG A 3 2.67 -70.43 0.08
C ARG A 3 2.83 -68.98 -0.23
N THR A 4 3.53 -68.69 -1.31
CA THR A 4 3.70 -67.40 -2.00
C THR A 4 2.41 -67.03 -2.72
N PHE A 5 1.82 -65.89 -2.39
CA PHE A 5 0.79 -65.25 -3.27
C PHE A 5 1.47 -64.19 -4.14
N ARG A 6 1.43 -64.43 -5.43
CA ARG A 6 1.74 -63.41 -6.46
C ARG A 6 0.48 -62.61 -6.76
N THR A 7 0.51 -61.32 -6.48
CA THR A 7 -0.51 -60.37 -6.90
C THR A 7 -0.06 -59.72 -8.20
N THR A 8 -0.77 -59.96 -9.27
CA THR A 8 -0.58 -59.35 -10.59
C THR A 8 -1.35 -58.01 -10.59
N ALA A 9 -0.66 -56.86 -10.62
CA ALA A 9 -1.27 -55.57 -10.80
C ALA A 9 -1.50 -55.31 -12.28
N LEU A 10 -2.78 -55.27 -12.71
CA LEU A 10 -3.18 -54.74 -14.00
C LEU A 10 -3.23 -53.24 -13.94
N THR A 11 -2.31 -52.55 -14.63
CA THR A 11 -2.33 -51.11 -14.83
C THR A 11 -3.18 -50.80 -16.06
N ILE A 12 -4.41 -50.36 -15.87
CA ILE A 12 -5.24 -49.80 -16.93
C ILE A 12 -4.87 -48.32 -17.06
N GLY A 13 -4.07 -48.01 -18.07
CA GLY A 13 -3.80 -46.64 -18.48
C GLY A 13 -5.01 -46.05 -19.21
N ALA A 14 -5.83 -45.28 -18.54
CA ALA A 14 -6.84 -44.44 -19.20
C ALA A 14 -6.15 -43.21 -19.81
N VAL A 15 -5.91 -43.20 -21.10
CA VAL A 15 -5.55 -42.01 -21.87
C VAL A 15 -6.83 -41.17 -22.02
N LEU A 16 -6.98 -40.18 -21.16
CA LEU A 16 -7.96 -39.12 -21.35
C LEU A 16 -7.43 -38.18 -22.44
N LEU A 17 -7.86 -38.41 -23.67
CA LEU A 17 -7.81 -37.41 -24.75
C LEU A 17 -8.85 -36.34 -24.43
N SER A 18 -8.41 -35.30 -23.71
CA SER A 18 -9.17 -34.06 -23.58
C SER A 18 -9.10 -33.33 -24.91
N THR A 19 -10.11 -33.52 -25.75
CA THR A 19 -10.40 -32.58 -26.85
C THR A 19 -10.83 -31.25 -26.23
N THR A 20 -9.90 -30.29 -26.16
CA THR A 20 -10.24 -28.90 -25.90
C THR A 20 -11.04 -28.37 -27.09
N ALA A 21 -12.36 -28.51 -27.05
CA ALA A 21 -13.23 -27.68 -27.84
C ALA A 21 -13.05 -26.25 -27.36
N THR A 22 -12.29 -25.43 -28.08
CA THR A 22 -12.32 -23.98 -27.95
C THR A 22 -13.74 -23.54 -28.26
N ALA A 23 -14.55 -23.30 -27.27
CA ALA A 23 -15.84 -22.64 -27.44
C ALA A 23 -15.54 -21.28 -28.08
N GLN A 24 -15.81 -21.11 -29.34
CA GLN A 24 -15.81 -19.80 -30.01
C GLN A 24 -16.91 -18.99 -29.35
N SER A 25 -16.50 -18.09 -28.42
CA SER A 25 -17.45 -17.18 -27.81
C SER A 25 -18.01 -16.23 -28.86
N THR A 26 -19.30 -16.00 -28.83
CA THR A 26 -19.95 -15.02 -29.74
C THR A 26 -19.24 -13.66 -29.58
N PRO A 27 -18.81 -13.03 -30.69
CA PRO A 27 -18.17 -11.74 -30.65
C PRO A 27 -19.01 -10.71 -29.92
N VAL A 28 -18.38 -9.88 -29.07
CA VAL A 28 -19.04 -8.80 -28.32
C VAL A 28 -18.95 -7.52 -29.13
N MET A 29 -20.05 -7.08 -29.70
CA MET A 29 -20.12 -5.80 -30.41
C MET A 29 -19.96 -4.64 -29.42
N THR A 30 -18.95 -3.82 -29.60
CA THR A 30 -18.54 -2.77 -28.68
C THR A 30 -18.35 -1.45 -29.42
N ALA A 31 -19.15 -0.46 -29.07
CA ALA A 31 -18.99 0.89 -29.63
C ALA A 31 -17.71 1.55 -29.07
N GLY A 32 -17.02 2.31 -29.93
CA GLY A 32 -15.81 3.03 -29.57
C GLY A 32 -14.52 2.33 -30.01
N LEU A 33 -14.55 1.05 -30.40
CA LEU A 33 -13.42 0.37 -31.01
C LEU A 33 -13.30 0.76 -32.49
N THR A 34 -12.06 0.77 -33.00
CA THR A 34 -11.73 0.99 -34.42
C THR A 34 -11.38 -0.30 -35.15
N ALA A 35 -10.88 -1.31 -34.44
CA ALA A 35 -10.53 -2.62 -34.95
C ALA A 35 -10.84 -3.72 -33.90
N PRO A 36 -10.92 -5.01 -34.34
CA PRO A 36 -11.12 -6.11 -33.41
C PRO A 36 -10.01 -6.23 -32.35
N VAL A 37 -10.40 -6.57 -31.11
CA VAL A 37 -9.47 -6.80 -29.99
C VAL A 37 -9.73 -8.19 -29.40
N THR A 38 -8.64 -8.92 -29.12
CA THR A 38 -8.70 -10.22 -28.43
C THR A 38 -8.39 -10.04 -26.94
N LEU A 39 -9.28 -10.53 -26.09
CA LEU A 39 -9.07 -10.63 -24.65
C LEU A 39 -8.90 -12.12 -24.30
N THR A 40 -7.67 -12.55 -24.06
CA THR A 40 -7.37 -13.92 -23.59
C THR A 40 -7.21 -13.90 -22.09
N ARG A 41 -8.01 -14.67 -21.36
CA ARG A 41 -7.88 -14.84 -19.92
C ARG A 41 -7.17 -16.14 -19.61
N ASP A 42 -6.12 -16.09 -18.81
CA ASP A 42 -5.41 -17.28 -18.36
C ASP A 42 -6.06 -17.95 -17.13
N SER A 43 -5.53 -19.09 -16.72
CA SER A 43 -6.02 -19.88 -15.58
C SER A 43 -5.86 -19.17 -14.22
N ALA A 44 -5.01 -18.17 -14.11
CA ALA A 44 -4.88 -17.31 -12.92
C ALA A 44 -5.91 -16.16 -12.92
N GLY A 45 -6.52 -15.89 -14.07
CA GLY A 45 -7.46 -14.82 -14.30
C GLY A 45 -6.82 -13.55 -14.88
N VAL A 46 -5.53 -13.58 -15.24
CA VAL A 46 -4.85 -12.45 -15.90
C VAL A 46 -5.39 -12.30 -17.31
N VAL A 47 -5.64 -11.06 -17.72
CA VAL A 47 -6.15 -10.75 -19.06
C VAL A 47 -5.01 -10.30 -19.96
N HIS A 48 -4.78 -11.03 -21.06
CA HIS A 48 -3.89 -10.69 -22.15
C HIS A 48 -4.69 -10.00 -23.23
N ILE A 49 -4.40 -8.72 -23.50
CA ILE A 49 -5.10 -7.87 -24.46
C ILE A 49 -4.23 -7.73 -25.70
N GLU A 50 -4.73 -8.19 -26.86
CA GLU A 50 -4.06 -8.02 -28.14
C GLU A 50 -4.91 -7.15 -29.05
N ALA A 51 -4.38 -5.97 -29.42
CA ALA A 51 -5.02 -4.96 -30.24
C ALA A 51 -4.16 -4.56 -31.44
N GLN A 52 -4.78 -3.96 -32.47
CA GLN A 52 -4.10 -3.55 -33.69
C GLN A 52 -3.51 -2.11 -33.59
N ASN A 53 -3.90 -1.34 -32.57
CA ASN A 53 -3.46 0.02 -32.35
C ASN A 53 -3.52 0.40 -30.87
N GLU A 54 -2.90 1.52 -30.50
CA GLU A 54 -2.81 2.04 -29.14
C GLU A 54 -4.18 2.42 -28.56
N HIS A 55 -5.05 3.06 -29.34
CA HIS A 55 -6.38 3.45 -28.88
C HIS A 55 -7.18 2.22 -28.41
N ASP A 56 -7.28 1.21 -29.26
CA ASP A 56 -8.06 0.02 -28.97
C ASP A 56 -7.44 -0.83 -27.83
N LEU A 57 -6.10 -0.77 -27.67
CA LEU A 57 -5.39 -1.39 -26.55
C LEU A 57 -5.86 -0.82 -25.21
N PHE A 58 -5.79 0.49 -25.05
CA PHE A 58 -6.15 1.15 -23.79
C PHE A 58 -7.66 1.19 -23.58
N PHE A 59 -8.45 1.28 -24.65
CA PHE A 59 -9.89 1.07 -24.58
C PHE A 59 -10.21 -0.32 -23.99
N ALA A 60 -9.61 -1.37 -24.51
CA ALA A 60 -9.83 -2.74 -24.04
C ALA A 60 -9.30 -2.97 -22.62
N GLN A 61 -8.22 -2.29 -22.21
CA GLN A 61 -7.76 -2.29 -20.82
C GLN A 61 -8.83 -1.70 -19.89
N GLY A 62 -9.38 -0.54 -20.21
CA GLY A 62 -10.45 0.10 -19.44
C GLY A 62 -11.71 -0.75 -19.37
N TYR A 63 -12.13 -1.30 -20.51
CA TYR A 63 -13.28 -2.23 -20.61
C TYR A 63 -13.11 -3.48 -19.73
N SER A 64 -11.93 -4.11 -19.80
CA SER A 64 -11.62 -5.30 -19.03
C SER A 64 -11.54 -5.02 -17.52
N ALA A 65 -10.90 -3.90 -17.14
CA ALA A 65 -10.83 -3.48 -15.75
C ALA A 65 -12.22 -3.20 -15.19
N ALA A 66 -13.08 -2.53 -15.94
CA ALA A 66 -14.47 -2.28 -15.54
C ALA A 66 -15.29 -3.56 -15.43
N ARG A 67 -15.14 -4.50 -16.38
CA ARG A 67 -15.80 -5.81 -16.33
C ARG A 67 -15.46 -6.58 -15.06
N ASP A 68 -14.19 -6.54 -14.65
CA ASP A 68 -13.74 -7.30 -13.50
C ASP A 68 -13.91 -6.57 -12.17
N ARG A 69 -14.00 -5.22 -12.15
CA ARG A 69 -13.82 -4.42 -10.92
C ARG A 69 -14.87 -3.32 -10.74
N LEU A 70 -16.05 -3.42 -11.38
CA LEU A 70 -17.03 -2.32 -11.42
C LEU A 70 -17.43 -1.80 -10.04
N PHE A 71 -17.64 -2.68 -9.04
CA PHE A 71 -17.92 -2.26 -7.67
C PHE A 71 -16.82 -1.33 -7.12
N GLN A 72 -15.57 -1.75 -7.21
CA GLN A 72 -14.41 -0.98 -6.75
C GLN A 72 -14.26 0.33 -7.53
N LEU A 73 -14.37 0.28 -8.86
CA LEU A 73 -14.22 1.44 -9.73
C LEU A 73 -15.32 2.48 -9.49
N GLU A 74 -16.57 2.07 -9.26
CA GLU A 74 -17.67 3.00 -8.97
C GLU A 74 -17.48 3.67 -7.61
N LEU A 75 -17.06 2.93 -6.58
CA LEU A 75 -16.75 3.53 -5.29
C LEU A 75 -15.59 4.54 -5.41
N TRP A 76 -14.53 4.20 -6.14
CA TRP A 76 -13.40 5.11 -6.37
C TRP A 76 -13.79 6.34 -7.20
N ARG A 77 -14.62 6.18 -8.23
CA ARG A 77 -15.17 7.31 -8.98
C ARG A 77 -15.92 8.27 -8.07
N ARG A 78 -16.81 7.74 -7.21
CA ARG A 78 -17.58 8.57 -6.26
C ARG A 78 -16.69 9.23 -5.22
N GLN A 79 -15.66 8.54 -4.75
CA GLN A 79 -14.66 9.14 -3.86
C GLN A 79 -13.89 10.28 -4.57
N ALA A 80 -13.43 10.06 -5.79
CA ALA A 80 -12.69 11.04 -6.57
C ALA A 80 -13.54 12.28 -6.90
N THR A 81 -14.83 12.08 -7.17
CA THR A 81 -15.77 13.15 -7.54
C THR A 81 -16.50 13.78 -6.35
N GLY A 82 -16.40 13.17 -5.14
CA GLY A 82 -17.17 13.60 -3.96
C GLY A 82 -18.66 13.51 -4.21
N THR A 83 -19.17 12.33 -4.58
CA THR A 83 -20.57 12.07 -4.93
C THR A 83 -21.12 10.82 -4.21
N MET A 84 -20.57 10.45 -3.06
CA MET A 84 -21.10 9.34 -2.24
C MET A 84 -22.47 9.70 -1.65
N SER A 85 -22.67 10.95 -1.23
CA SER A 85 -23.94 11.43 -0.65
C SER A 85 -25.10 11.42 -1.67
N GLU A 86 -24.81 11.60 -2.94
CA GLU A 86 -25.81 11.47 -4.03
C GLU A 86 -26.40 10.06 -4.10
N ALA A 87 -25.59 9.05 -3.82
CA ALA A 87 -26.00 7.65 -3.84
C ALA A 87 -26.52 7.13 -2.49
N LEU A 88 -25.92 7.58 -1.37
CA LEU A 88 -26.07 6.95 -0.06
C LEU A 88 -26.62 7.88 1.04
N GLY A 89 -26.84 9.17 0.72
CA GLY A 89 -27.53 10.09 1.63
C GLY A 89 -26.61 10.95 2.52
N PRO A 90 -27.20 11.64 3.50
CA PRO A 90 -26.62 12.80 4.18
C PRO A 90 -25.36 12.49 5.00
N ARG A 91 -25.20 11.27 5.49
CA ARG A 91 -24.01 10.86 6.26
C ARG A 91 -22.70 11.05 5.48
N TRP A 92 -22.73 11.00 4.16
CA TRP A 92 -21.58 11.09 3.28
C TRP A 92 -21.17 12.51 2.89
N VAL A 93 -22.00 13.52 3.24
CA VAL A 93 -21.74 14.93 2.87
C VAL A 93 -20.39 15.44 3.36
N ALA A 94 -20.00 15.13 4.61
CA ALA A 94 -18.71 15.58 5.15
C ALA A 94 -17.53 15.00 4.34
N ARG A 95 -17.64 13.74 3.93
CA ARG A 95 -16.64 13.07 3.09
C ARG A 95 -16.57 13.68 1.69
N ASP A 96 -17.71 13.91 1.07
CA ASP A 96 -17.78 14.51 -0.27
C ASP A 96 -17.22 15.94 -0.27
N ARG A 97 -17.50 16.70 0.78
CA ARG A 97 -16.87 18.02 0.99
C ARG A 97 -15.35 17.91 1.06
N ALA A 98 -14.83 16.96 1.84
CA ALA A 98 -13.40 16.72 1.97
C ALA A 98 -12.75 16.30 0.64
N ALA A 99 -13.37 15.37 -0.08
CA ALA A 99 -12.90 14.93 -1.39
C ALA A 99 -12.83 16.08 -2.41
N ARG A 100 -13.89 16.92 -2.45
CA ARG A 100 -13.92 18.08 -3.36
C ARG A 100 -12.95 19.18 -2.95
N LEU A 101 -12.67 19.39 -1.65
CA LEU A 101 -11.63 20.32 -1.19
C LEU A 101 -10.25 19.90 -1.73
N MET A 102 -9.93 18.60 -1.69
CA MET A 102 -8.63 18.03 -2.09
C MET A 102 -8.52 17.73 -3.59
N ARG A 103 -9.51 18.10 -4.40
CA ARG A 103 -9.47 17.88 -5.85
C ARG A 103 -8.36 18.70 -6.49
N TYR A 104 -7.64 18.10 -7.45
CA TYR A 104 -6.74 18.83 -8.33
C TYR A 104 -7.50 19.91 -9.12
N ARG A 105 -6.96 21.13 -9.16
CA ARG A 105 -7.55 22.34 -9.78
C ARG A 105 -6.57 23.08 -10.72
N GLY A 106 -5.44 22.41 -11.04
CA GLY A 106 -4.47 22.94 -11.99
C GLY A 106 -4.89 22.77 -13.45
N ASP A 107 -3.96 23.05 -14.36
CA ASP A 107 -4.15 22.88 -15.80
C ASP A 107 -4.27 21.38 -16.15
N MET A 108 -5.45 20.97 -16.62
CA MET A 108 -5.75 19.58 -16.97
C MET A 108 -4.97 19.13 -18.21
N ASN A 109 -4.73 20.02 -19.18
CA ASN A 109 -3.96 19.69 -20.37
C ASN A 109 -2.50 19.41 -20.01
N ALA A 110 -1.91 20.26 -19.17
CA ALA A 110 -0.56 20.02 -18.63
C ALA A 110 -0.48 18.74 -17.81
N GLU A 111 -1.52 18.44 -17.02
CA GLU A 111 -1.61 17.23 -16.23
C GLU A 111 -1.60 15.96 -17.09
N LEU A 112 -2.48 15.89 -18.08
CA LEU A 112 -2.59 14.73 -18.96
C LEU A 112 -1.34 14.52 -19.83
N ALA A 113 -0.74 15.61 -20.34
CA ALA A 113 0.47 15.56 -21.14
C ALA A 113 1.73 15.19 -20.34
N HIS A 114 1.71 15.36 -19.02
CA HIS A 114 2.85 15.07 -18.15
C HIS A 114 3.26 13.59 -18.20
N TYR A 115 2.30 12.69 -18.17
CA TYR A 115 2.53 11.24 -17.98
C TYR A 115 3.05 10.54 -19.24
N HIS A 116 2.64 11.03 -20.43
CA HIS A 116 3.09 10.49 -21.70
C HIS A 116 2.88 11.54 -22.80
N PRO A 117 3.67 11.60 -23.90
CA PRO A 117 3.40 12.49 -25.02
C PRO A 117 1.98 12.36 -25.61
N ARG A 118 1.42 11.16 -25.58
CA ARG A 118 0.03 10.84 -25.95
C ARG A 118 -0.86 10.59 -24.73
N GLY A 119 -0.52 11.15 -23.57
CA GLY A 119 -1.21 10.85 -22.30
C GLY A 119 -2.70 11.17 -22.34
N ALA A 120 -3.09 12.28 -22.96
CA ALA A 120 -4.50 12.65 -23.10
C ALA A 120 -5.29 11.60 -23.90
N GLN A 121 -4.73 11.12 -25.03
CA GLN A 121 -5.37 10.11 -25.89
C GLN A 121 -5.46 8.75 -25.20
N ILE A 122 -4.37 8.32 -24.55
CA ILE A 122 -4.32 7.05 -23.81
C ILE A 122 -5.34 7.04 -22.65
N ILE A 123 -5.38 8.10 -21.86
CA ILE A 123 -6.30 8.20 -20.73
C ILE A 123 -7.75 8.29 -21.21
N GLN A 124 -8.01 9.02 -22.31
CA GLN A 124 -9.36 9.08 -22.89
C GLN A 124 -9.81 7.72 -23.40
N ALA A 125 -8.98 7.00 -24.16
CA ALA A 125 -9.31 5.66 -24.65
C ALA A 125 -9.61 4.68 -23.49
N PHE A 126 -8.83 4.73 -22.42
CA PHE A 126 -9.09 3.95 -21.21
C PHE A 126 -10.47 4.28 -20.59
N VAL A 127 -10.78 5.57 -20.47
CA VAL A 127 -12.06 6.07 -19.96
C VAL A 127 -13.23 5.61 -20.84
N ASP A 128 -13.06 5.68 -22.16
CA ASP A 128 -14.09 5.25 -23.11
C ASP A 128 -14.37 3.74 -22.99
N GLY A 129 -13.33 2.94 -22.76
CA GLY A 129 -13.48 1.51 -22.47
C GLY A 129 -14.22 1.22 -21.15
N VAL A 130 -13.90 1.96 -20.08
CA VAL A 130 -14.64 1.87 -18.80
C VAL A 130 -16.11 2.21 -19.03
N ASN A 131 -16.39 3.29 -19.75
CA ASN A 131 -17.74 3.76 -20.02
C ASN A 131 -18.53 2.80 -20.91
N ALA A 132 -17.90 2.17 -21.89
CA ALA A 132 -18.53 1.14 -22.73
C ALA A 132 -19.03 -0.06 -21.89
N TRP A 133 -18.28 -0.47 -20.86
CA TRP A 133 -18.75 -1.51 -19.92
C TRP A 133 -19.88 -0.98 -19.02
N VAL A 134 -19.79 0.24 -18.51
CA VAL A 134 -20.85 0.88 -17.71
C VAL A 134 -22.16 0.93 -18.49
N ASP A 135 -22.12 1.33 -19.77
CA ASP A 135 -23.30 1.38 -20.63
C ASP A 135 -23.90 0.01 -20.85
N ARG A 136 -23.05 -1.01 -21.05
CA ARG A 136 -23.50 -2.38 -21.19
C ARG A 136 -24.21 -2.89 -19.92
N VAL A 137 -23.66 -2.64 -18.74
CA VAL A 137 -24.29 -3.03 -17.46
C VAL A 137 -25.62 -2.32 -17.24
N ARG A 138 -25.75 -1.05 -17.67
CA ARG A 138 -27.00 -0.31 -17.60
C ARG A 138 -28.07 -0.87 -18.55
N ALA A 139 -27.65 -1.33 -19.73
CA ALA A 139 -28.55 -1.93 -20.71
C ALA A 139 -28.91 -3.39 -20.35
N GLU A 140 -28.04 -4.10 -19.63
CA GLU A 140 -28.18 -5.50 -19.25
C GLU A 140 -27.99 -5.68 -17.73
N PRO A 141 -29.05 -5.48 -16.91
CA PRO A 141 -28.96 -5.49 -15.44
C PRO A 141 -28.42 -6.79 -14.82
N SER A 142 -28.47 -7.91 -15.52
CA SER A 142 -27.90 -9.21 -15.10
C SER A 142 -26.38 -9.13 -14.91
N LEU A 143 -25.72 -8.21 -15.59
CA LEU A 143 -24.28 -7.94 -15.48
C LEU A 143 -23.91 -7.07 -14.25
N MET A 144 -24.89 -6.48 -13.57
CA MET A 144 -24.66 -5.66 -12.39
C MET A 144 -23.98 -6.49 -11.29
N PRO A 145 -22.84 -6.05 -10.71
CA PRO A 145 -22.27 -6.67 -9.52
C PRO A 145 -23.28 -6.69 -8.36
N PRO A 146 -23.46 -7.85 -7.68
CA PRO A 146 -24.51 -8.01 -6.68
C PRO A 146 -24.32 -7.12 -5.46
N ASP A 147 -23.09 -6.81 -5.08
CA ASP A 147 -22.72 -5.92 -3.98
C ASP A 147 -23.04 -4.45 -4.33
N LEU A 148 -22.83 -4.03 -5.57
CA LEU A 148 -23.24 -2.70 -6.04
C LEU A 148 -24.76 -2.56 -6.11
N ALA A 149 -25.43 -3.60 -6.59
CA ALA A 149 -26.89 -3.67 -6.59
C ALA A 149 -27.47 -3.63 -5.16
N ALA A 150 -26.82 -4.31 -4.20
CA ALA A 150 -27.22 -4.32 -2.80
C ALA A 150 -27.16 -2.93 -2.14
N LEU A 151 -26.23 -2.07 -2.58
CA LEU A 151 -26.16 -0.66 -2.17
C LEU A 151 -27.14 0.26 -2.91
N GLY A 152 -27.84 -0.25 -3.92
CA GLY A 152 -28.71 0.55 -4.78
C GLY A 152 -27.95 1.63 -5.57
N ILE A 153 -26.69 1.36 -5.91
CA ILE A 153 -25.85 2.29 -6.65
C ILE A 153 -25.86 1.93 -8.14
N THR A 154 -26.24 2.88 -8.97
CA THR A 154 -26.06 2.78 -10.43
C THR A 154 -24.68 3.32 -10.80
N PRO A 155 -23.85 2.56 -11.56
CA PRO A 155 -22.53 3.01 -11.95
C PRO A 155 -22.60 4.22 -12.89
N GLY A 156 -21.70 5.18 -12.67
CA GLY A 156 -21.61 6.43 -13.43
C GLY A 156 -20.49 6.42 -14.45
N HIS A 157 -20.57 7.31 -15.45
CA HIS A 157 -19.50 7.51 -16.42
C HIS A 157 -18.26 8.13 -15.79
N TRP A 158 -17.12 7.68 -16.27
CA TRP A 158 -15.80 8.21 -15.93
C TRP A 158 -15.43 9.38 -16.86
N THR A 159 -14.51 10.19 -16.41
CA THR A 159 -13.83 11.22 -17.19
C THR A 159 -12.32 11.12 -16.95
N PRO A 160 -11.45 11.70 -17.79
CA PRO A 160 -10.01 11.78 -17.54
C PRO A 160 -9.66 12.34 -16.15
N ALA A 161 -10.48 13.27 -15.63
CA ALA A 161 -10.29 13.84 -14.30
C ALA A 161 -10.44 12.81 -13.17
N VAL A 162 -11.18 11.72 -13.37
CA VAL A 162 -11.29 10.62 -12.40
C VAL A 162 -10.01 9.80 -12.38
N VAL A 163 -9.43 9.51 -13.56
CA VAL A 163 -8.17 8.77 -13.71
C VAL A 163 -7.02 9.51 -13.02
N VAL A 164 -6.90 10.81 -13.29
CA VAL A 164 -5.86 11.66 -12.69
C VAL A 164 -6.23 12.21 -11.32
N SER A 165 -7.26 11.67 -10.67
CA SER A 165 -7.68 12.12 -9.34
C SER A 165 -6.63 11.80 -8.27
N ARG A 166 -6.72 12.51 -7.13
CA ARG A 166 -5.80 12.36 -5.98
C ARG A 166 -6.39 11.50 -4.86
N HIS A 167 -7.48 10.80 -5.11
CA HIS A 167 -8.17 10.00 -4.08
C HIS A 167 -7.30 8.91 -3.47
N ASN A 168 -6.27 8.47 -4.18
CA ASN A 168 -5.32 7.44 -3.77
C ASN A 168 -3.90 7.99 -3.58
N ALA A 169 -3.76 9.28 -3.26
CA ALA A 169 -2.46 9.88 -2.98
C ALA A 169 -1.82 9.22 -1.74
N LEU A 170 -0.58 8.75 -1.92
CA LEU A 170 0.17 7.99 -0.93
C LEU A 170 1.16 8.91 -0.17
N ALA A 171 0.68 9.99 0.39
CA ALA A 171 1.43 10.86 1.29
C ALA A 171 0.69 10.97 2.62
N SER A 172 1.39 11.08 3.73
CA SER A 172 0.82 11.15 5.09
C SER A 172 1.60 12.09 6.02
N ASN A 173 2.45 12.95 5.44
CA ASN A 173 3.35 13.81 6.20
C ASN A 173 2.60 14.80 7.09
N ALA A 174 1.47 15.35 6.63
CA ALA A 174 0.67 16.31 7.41
C ALA A 174 0.24 15.77 8.80
N GLY A 175 -0.08 14.47 8.89
CA GLY A 175 -0.40 13.83 10.18
C GLY A 175 0.82 13.67 11.08
N GLU A 176 1.98 13.40 10.50
CA GLU A 176 3.23 13.29 11.24
C GLU A 176 3.69 14.65 11.77
N GLU A 177 3.60 15.72 10.95
CA GLU A 177 3.91 17.09 11.36
C GLU A 177 3.09 17.53 12.58
N SER A 178 1.76 17.36 12.53
CA SER A 178 0.88 17.74 13.64
C SER A 178 1.20 16.94 14.91
N SER A 179 1.39 15.63 14.79
CA SER A 179 1.75 14.75 15.91
C SER A 179 3.11 15.13 16.51
N LEU A 180 4.11 15.44 15.67
CA LEU A 180 5.45 15.81 16.11
C LEU A 180 5.45 17.18 16.82
N ALA A 181 4.71 18.17 16.29
CA ALA A 181 4.56 19.47 16.93
C ALA A 181 3.94 19.36 18.33
N ARG A 182 2.94 18.48 18.52
CA ARG A 182 2.36 18.18 19.84
C ARG A 182 3.38 17.54 20.77
N ALA A 183 4.14 16.58 20.26
CA ALA A 183 5.17 15.91 21.03
C ALA A 183 6.23 16.92 21.52
N VAL A 184 6.72 17.77 20.60
CA VAL A 184 7.70 18.82 20.94
C VAL A 184 7.13 19.84 21.95
N ARG A 185 5.86 20.24 21.78
CA ARG A 185 5.19 21.11 22.76
C ARG A 185 5.07 20.46 24.13
N GLY A 186 4.78 19.16 24.18
CA GLY A 186 4.55 18.44 25.44
C GLY A 186 5.84 18.15 26.24
N ILE A 187 6.90 17.68 25.56
CA ILE A 187 8.11 17.18 26.22
C ILE A 187 9.42 17.82 25.75
N GLY A 188 9.34 18.77 24.80
CA GLY A 188 10.52 19.45 24.24
C GLY A 188 11.25 18.66 23.14
N SER A 189 12.01 19.39 22.33
CA SER A 189 12.70 18.86 21.15
C SER A 189 13.67 17.73 21.48
N GLU A 190 14.53 17.90 22.50
CA GLU A 190 15.56 16.93 22.85
C GLU A 190 14.94 15.63 23.39
N ALA A 191 13.88 15.73 24.19
CA ALA A 191 13.17 14.57 24.70
C ALA A 191 12.48 13.78 23.55
N VAL A 192 11.96 14.46 22.51
CA VAL A 192 11.41 13.82 21.31
C VAL A 192 12.51 13.14 20.50
N LYS A 193 13.65 13.80 20.25
CA LYS A 193 14.78 13.22 19.51
C LYS A 193 15.32 11.94 20.16
N ARG A 194 15.34 11.86 21.47
CA ARG A 194 15.76 10.66 22.20
C ARG A 194 14.79 9.48 22.01
N ARG A 195 13.51 9.75 21.79
CA ARG A 195 12.43 8.73 21.72
C ARG A 195 12.06 8.32 20.30
N ARG A 196 12.23 9.21 19.33
CA ARG A 196 11.99 8.92 17.92
C ARG A 196 13.29 8.57 17.20
N ARG A 197 13.14 7.90 16.05
CA ARG A 197 14.25 7.63 15.13
C ARG A 197 14.14 8.57 13.95
N PHE A 198 15.19 9.34 13.70
CA PHE A 198 15.32 10.20 12.52
C PHE A 198 16.56 9.80 11.72
N GLU A 199 16.46 9.82 10.41
CA GLU A 199 17.57 9.52 9.49
C GLU A 199 17.57 10.47 8.29
N PRO A 200 18.66 11.26 8.15
CA PRO A 200 19.73 11.45 9.12
C PRO A 200 19.25 12.09 10.44
N ALA A 201 19.98 11.83 11.52
CA ALA A 201 19.55 12.21 12.87
C ALA A 201 19.61 13.72 13.19
N ASN A 202 20.26 14.51 12.33
CA ASN A 202 20.48 15.95 12.52
C ASN A 202 19.23 16.79 12.19
N VAL A 203 18.14 16.60 12.93
CA VAL A 203 16.87 17.30 12.74
C VAL A 203 16.79 18.59 13.57
N LYS A 204 16.06 19.60 13.04
CA LYS A 204 15.78 20.87 13.69
C LYS A 204 14.31 20.90 14.11
N LEU A 205 14.02 20.48 15.33
CA LEU A 205 12.66 20.52 15.86
C LEU A 205 12.38 21.87 16.54
N VAL A 206 12.20 22.92 15.73
CA VAL A 206 11.91 24.27 16.21
C VAL A 206 10.41 24.53 16.10
N LEU A 207 9.73 24.65 17.23
CA LEU A 207 8.28 24.92 17.29
C LEU A 207 8.04 26.42 17.38
N ASP A 208 7.42 26.99 16.32
CA ASP A 208 6.98 28.39 16.31
C ASP A 208 5.84 28.61 17.30
N SER A 209 5.78 29.80 17.92
CA SER A 209 4.79 30.13 18.96
C SER A 209 3.35 30.07 18.46
N VAL A 210 3.08 30.47 17.21
CA VAL A 210 1.75 30.39 16.60
C VAL A 210 1.31 28.95 16.43
N VAL A 211 2.24 28.09 15.99
CA VAL A 211 2.01 26.65 15.86
C VAL A 211 1.80 26.00 17.23
N ALA A 212 2.61 26.35 18.23
CA ALA A 212 2.48 25.84 19.58
C ALA A 212 1.11 26.16 20.20
N GLN A 213 0.60 27.38 19.95
CA GLN A 213 -0.73 27.79 20.40
C GLN A 213 -1.83 26.96 19.71
N LEU A 214 -1.76 26.77 18.41
CA LEU A 214 -2.72 25.99 17.64
C LEU A 214 -2.79 24.53 18.13
N VAL A 215 -1.66 23.83 18.15
CA VAL A 215 -1.63 22.40 18.55
C VAL A 215 -1.95 22.20 20.04
N GLY A 216 -1.95 23.25 20.82
CA GLY A 216 -2.44 23.27 22.20
C GLY A 216 -3.96 23.39 22.33
N SER A 217 -4.63 23.88 21.30
CA SER A 217 -6.07 24.23 21.36
C SER A 217 -6.95 23.34 20.48
N ALA A 218 -6.41 22.71 19.43
CA ALA A 218 -7.14 21.85 18.51
C ALA A 218 -6.52 20.44 18.45
N THR A 219 -7.31 19.38 18.35
CA THR A 219 -6.84 17.99 18.22
C THR A 219 -6.44 17.67 16.77
N ASP A 220 -5.63 16.61 16.55
CA ASP A 220 -5.31 16.14 15.20
C ASP A 220 -6.58 15.74 14.42
N ALA A 221 -7.57 15.17 15.11
CA ALA A 221 -8.85 14.83 14.51
C ALA A 221 -9.59 16.05 13.96
N GLN A 222 -9.50 17.21 14.64
CA GLN A 222 -10.08 18.47 14.16
C GLN A 222 -9.24 19.08 13.03
N LEU A 223 -7.92 19.20 13.21
CA LEU A 223 -7.03 19.80 12.21
C LEU A 223 -7.04 19.05 10.87
N LEU A 224 -7.11 17.73 10.93
CA LEU A 224 -6.98 16.85 9.76
C LEU A 224 -8.29 16.19 9.33
N ALA A 225 -9.45 16.64 9.83
CA ALA A 225 -10.75 16.04 9.52
C ALA A 225 -11.00 15.93 8.00
N ALA A 226 -10.77 17.00 7.26
CA ALA A 226 -10.93 17.03 5.80
C ALA A 226 -9.87 16.20 5.10
N TYR A 227 -8.63 16.27 5.55
CA TYR A 227 -7.52 15.49 5.02
C TYR A 227 -7.77 13.97 5.16
N ASN A 228 -8.13 13.51 6.34
CA ASN A 228 -8.44 12.10 6.62
C ASN A 228 -9.75 11.67 5.94
N GLY A 229 -10.77 12.52 5.98
CA GLY A 229 -12.09 12.25 5.37
C GLY A 229 -12.01 12.01 3.87
N SER A 230 -11.14 12.71 3.14
CA SER A 230 -10.96 12.52 1.69
C SER A 230 -10.34 11.16 1.33
N ARG A 231 -9.60 10.52 2.24
CA ARG A 231 -8.75 9.35 1.99
C ARG A 231 -9.25 8.06 2.63
N SER A 232 -10.07 8.15 3.69
CA SER A 232 -10.53 6.96 4.41
C SER A 232 -11.29 6.01 3.48
N ALA A 233 -11.17 4.68 3.65
CA ALA A 233 -12.02 3.73 2.92
C ALA A 233 -13.49 3.93 3.33
N PRO A 234 -14.43 3.71 2.42
CA PRO A 234 -15.83 3.77 2.77
C PRO A 234 -16.18 2.63 3.74
N SER A 235 -16.95 2.95 4.78
CA SER A 235 -17.61 1.99 5.65
C SER A 235 -19.13 2.16 5.49
N PHE A 236 -19.87 1.05 5.47
CA PHE A 236 -21.31 1.06 5.21
C PHE A 236 -22.09 0.74 6.47
N ARG A 237 -23.34 1.20 6.52
CA ARG A 237 -24.33 0.89 7.56
C ARG A 237 -25.33 -0.15 7.05
N ALA A 238 -25.99 -0.83 7.96
CA ALA A 238 -27.00 -1.83 7.61
C ALA A 238 -28.16 -1.23 6.83
N ASP A 239 -28.57 0.03 7.12
CA ASP A 239 -29.64 0.72 6.41
C ASP A 239 -29.28 1.19 4.99
N GLU A 240 -27.99 1.20 4.64
CA GLU A 240 -27.51 1.51 3.29
C GLU A 240 -27.49 0.28 2.36
N VAL A 241 -27.75 -0.92 2.90
CA VAL A 241 -27.73 -2.17 2.15
C VAL A 241 -29.15 -2.71 2.00
N ALA A 242 -29.45 -3.38 0.89
CA ALA A 242 -30.74 -4.04 0.65
C ALA A 242 -31.12 -4.97 1.79
N THR A 243 -32.43 -5.02 2.13
CA THR A 243 -32.94 -5.79 3.30
C THR A 243 -32.56 -7.28 3.24
N SER A 244 -32.53 -7.89 2.05
CA SER A 244 -32.13 -9.29 1.84
C SER A 244 -30.65 -9.57 2.13
N TRP A 245 -29.81 -8.53 2.16
CA TRP A 245 -28.39 -8.64 2.46
C TRP A 245 -28.08 -8.35 3.94
N ARG A 246 -29.00 -7.71 4.62
CA ARG A 246 -28.82 -7.10 5.93
C ARG A 246 -28.70 -8.13 7.04
N LYS A 247 -27.70 -8.02 7.90
CA LYS A 247 -27.62 -8.79 9.14
C LYS A 247 -28.62 -8.24 10.16
N ALA A 248 -29.49 -9.10 10.70
CA ALA A 248 -30.42 -8.70 11.76
C ALA A 248 -29.64 -8.21 12.99
N GLY A 249 -30.04 -7.06 13.55
CA GLY A 249 -29.41 -6.50 14.75
C GLY A 249 -27.98 -6.00 14.53
N ALA A 250 -27.51 -5.85 13.28
CA ALA A 250 -26.21 -5.21 13.02
C ALA A 250 -26.25 -3.80 13.61
N PRO A 251 -25.27 -3.45 14.47
CA PRO A 251 -25.25 -2.11 15.05
C PRO A 251 -25.11 -1.08 13.93
N ALA A 252 -25.68 0.10 14.15
CA ALA A 252 -25.38 1.28 13.35
C ALA A 252 -23.92 1.75 13.64
N ALA A 253 -23.01 0.81 13.80
CA ALA A 253 -21.66 1.07 14.21
C ALA A 253 -20.88 1.62 13.03
N ASP A 254 -20.26 2.77 13.21
CA ASP A 254 -19.01 3.09 12.54
C ASP A 254 -18.05 1.93 12.78
N SER A 255 -17.91 1.06 11.78
CA SER A 255 -16.74 0.19 11.72
C SER A 255 -15.54 1.06 11.30
N SER A 256 -15.20 2.04 12.13
CA SER A 256 -13.84 2.52 12.23
C SER A 256 -13.06 1.37 12.84
N GLY A 257 -12.92 0.29 12.10
CA GLY A 257 -11.86 -0.66 12.33
C GLY A 257 -10.60 0.19 12.39
N GLY A 258 -9.98 0.25 13.57
CA GLY A 258 -8.74 1.00 13.78
C GLY A 258 -7.80 0.57 12.67
N ARG A 259 -7.65 1.43 11.68
CA ARG A 259 -6.59 1.25 10.72
C ARG A 259 -5.32 1.37 11.53
N ASP A 260 -4.56 0.31 11.61
CA ASP A 260 -3.12 0.49 11.66
C ASP A 260 -2.84 1.56 10.61
N ALA A 261 -2.38 2.73 11.07
CA ALA A 261 -2.09 3.87 10.21
C ALA A 261 -1.38 3.31 8.98
N ASP A 262 -1.96 3.53 7.79
CA ASP A 262 -1.59 2.87 6.54
C ASP A 262 -0.07 2.75 6.43
N ARG A 263 0.48 1.66 6.93
CA ARG A 263 1.89 1.35 6.76
C ARG A 263 2.06 0.86 5.35
N TRP A 264 2.46 1.78 4.51
CA TRP A 264 2.81 1.48 3.13
C TRP A 264 4.25 1.04 3.11
N GLU A 265 4.41 -0.25 3.07
CA GLU A 265 5.71 -0.91 3.03
C GLU A 265 5.83 -1.70 1.72
N SER A 266 6.98 -2.24 1.44
CA SER A 266 7.24 -3.05 0.26
C SER A 266 8.61 -3.67 0.37
N ASN A 267 8.86 -4.79 -0.35
CA ASN A 267 10.22 -5.24 -0.63
C ASN A 267 10.44 -5.22 -2.14
N SER A 268 11.67 -4.92 -2.56
CA SER A 268 12.07 -5.06 -3.94
C SER A 268 13.58 -5.24 -4.05
N TRP A 269 14.01 -6.08 -4.98
CA TRP A 269 15.43 -6.23 -5.30
C TRP A 269 15.64 -6.56 -6.77
N VAL A 270 16.78 -6.12 -7.25
CA VAL A 270 17.34 -6.50 -8.55
C VAL A 270 18.70 -7.12 -8.34
N ILE A 271 18.95 -8.25 -8.98
CA ILE A 271 20.19 -9.02 -8.89
C ILE A 271 20.84 -9.05 -10.27
N SER A 272 22.13 -8.70 -10.39
CA SER A 272 22.85 -8.74 -11.66
C SER A 272 23.09 -10.17 -12.12
N GLY A 273 23.24 -10.40 -13.42
CA GLY A 273 23.53 -11.70 -14.00
C GLY A 273 24.77 -12.40 -13.41
N LYS A 274 25.70 -11.64 -12.83
CA LYS A 274 26.89 -12.20 -12.16
C LYS A 274 26.56 -13.03 -10.90
N LYS A 275 25.39 -12.80 -10.31
CA LYS A 275 24.94 -13.47 -9.08
C LYS A 275 23.70 -14.36 -9.30
N THR A 276 23.29 -14.56 -10.54
CA THR A 276 22.14 -15.42 -10.90
C THR A 276 22.60 -16.71 -11.58
N ALA A 277 21.81 -17.77 -11.44
CA ALA A 277 22.08 -19.05 -12.12
C ALA A 277 21.87 -18.97 -13.64
N SER A 278 21.02 -18.08 -14.12
CA SER A 278 20.72 -17.87 -15.55
C SER A 278 21.75 -17.00 -16.27
N GLY A 279 22.64 -16.31 -15.53
CA GLY A 279 23.57 -15.33 -16.09
C GLY A 279 22.90 -14.04 -16.55
N ARG A 280 21.59 -13.87 -16.34
CA ARG A 280 20.81 -12.67 -16.63
C ARG A 280 20.21 -12.09 -15.35
N PRO A 281 19.90 -10.80 -15.30
CA PRO A 281 19.33 -10.19 -14.11
C PRO A 281 18.00 -10.84 -13.69
N ILE A 282 17.72 -10.79 -12.38
CA ILE A 282 16.41 -11.12 -11.80
C ILE A 282 15.88 -9.91 -11.06
N VAL A 283 14.60 -9.60 -11.28
CA VAL A 283 13.86 -8.56 -10.55
C VAL A 283 12.76 -9.20 -9.72
N ALA A 284 12.67 -8.84 -8.44
CA ALA A 284 11.59 -9.27 -7.55
C ALA A 284 10.95 -8.07 -6.86
N ASN A 285 9.63 -8.08 -6.73
CA ASN A 285 8.87 -7.04 -6.03
C ASN A 285 7.63 -7.58 -5.33
N ASP A 286 7.39 -7.11 -4.12
CA ASP A 286 6.15 -7.34 -3.36
C ASP A 286 5.73 -6.07 -2.61
N PRO A 287 4.83 -5.24 -3.20
CA PRO A 287 4.30 -4.05 -2.55
C PRO A 287 3.32 -4.44 -1.44
N HIS A 288 3.59 -3.95 -0.21
CA HIS A 288 2.75 -4.17 0.95
C HIS A 288 1.70 -3.07 1.08
N ARG A 289 0.45 -3.47 1.17
CA ARG A 289 -0.71 -2.58 1.27
C ARG A 289 -1.76 -3.17 2.19
N THR A 290 -2.74 -2.38 2.55
CA THR A 290 -3.95 -2.89 3.18
C THR A 290 -4.53 -4.01 2.33
N MET A 291 -4.82 -5.16 2.95
CA MET A 291 -5.46 -6.29 2.30
C MET A 291 -6.90 -5.94 1.99
N ALA A 292 -7.31 -6.05 0.74
CA ALA A 292 -8.62 -5.64 0.27
C ALA A 292 -9.24 -6.68 -0.67
N VAL A 293 -10.55 -6.77 -0.63
CA VAL A 293 -11.38 -7.43 -1.62
C VAL A 293 -12.47 -6.44 -2.08
N PRO A 294 -12.59 -6.14 -3.36
CA PRO A 294 -11.71 -6.56 -4.46
C PRO A 294 -10.23 -6.15 -4.26
N SER A 295 -9.30 -6.89 -4.88
CA SER A 295 -7.86 -6.62 -4.78
C SER A 295 -7.52 -5.18 -5.17
N LEU A 296 -6.53 -4.58 -4.49
CA LEU A 296 -5.95 -3.31 -4.93
C LEU A 296 -5.24 -3.43 -6.28
N ARG A 297 -4.63 -4.61 -6.54
CA ARG A 297 -3.82 -4.83 -7.74
C ARG A 297 -4.61 -5.58 -8.81
N TYR A 298 -4.26 -5.26 -10.05
CA TYR A 298 -4.81 -5.86 -11.24
C TYR A 298 -3.67 -6.20 -12.19
N LEU A 299 -3.50 -7.51 -12.51
CA LEU A 299 -2.52 -7.99 -13.47
C LEU A 299 -3.11 -7.94 -14.87
N VAL A 300 -2.33 -7.45 -15.83
CA VAL A 300 -2.74 -7.32 -17.23
C VAL A 300 -1.53 -7.44 -18.15
N HIS A 301 -1.72 -8.01 -19.34
CA HIS A 301 -0.77 -7.99 -20.44
C HIS A 301 -1.33 -7.14 -21.58
N LEU A 302 -0.58 -6.16 -22.03
CA LEU A 302 -0.95 -5.17 -23.05
C LEU A 302 -0.06 -5.35 -24.28
N LYS A 303 -0.65 -5.73 -25.44
CA LYS A 303 0.07 -5.97 -26.67
C LYS A 303 -0.58 -5.26 -27.85
N ALA A 304 0.17 -4.36 -28.47
CA ALA A 304 -0.15 -3.64 -29.70
C ALA A 304 1.14 -3.10 -30.34
N PRO A 305 1.11 -2.56 -31.55
CA PRO A 305 2.31 -1.90 -32.13
C PRO A 305 2.89 -0.82 -31.18
N GLY A 306 4.15 -1.01 -30.77
CA GLY A 306 4.85 -0.15 -29.80
C GLY A 306 4.56 -0.46 -28.32
N TRP A 307 3.75 -1.46 -28.01
CA TRP A 307 3.41 -1.92 -26.66
C TRP A 307 3.48 -3.44 -26.58
N ASP A 308 4.24 -3.96 -25.63
CA ASP A 308 4.24 -5.37 -25.25
C ASP A 308 4.70 -5.47 -23.80
N VAL A 309 3.78 -5.26 -22.84
CA VAL A 309 4.09 -5.10 -21.43
C VAL A 309 3.12 -5.88 -20.56
N ILE A 310 3.66 -6.61 -19.57
CA ILE A 310 2.88 -7.40 -18.62
C ILE A 310 3.26 -7.07 -17.19
N GLY A 311 2.26 -7.06 -16.30
CA GLY A 311 2.49 -6.88 -14.87
C GLY A 311 1.28 -6.38 -14.13
N GLY A 312 1.49 -5.76 -12.96
CA GLY A 312 0.43 -5.29 -12.07
C GLY A 312 0.37 -3.77 -11.95
N GLY A 313 -0.86 -3.27 -11.87
CA GLY A 313 -1.16 -1.86 -11.57
C GLY A 313 -2.38 -1.75 -10.67
N GLU A 314 -2.96 -0.57 -10.58
CA GLU A 314 -4.29 -0.37 -10.02
C GLU A 314 -5.32 -0.38 -11.17
N PRO A 315 -6.50 -0.99 -10.99
CA PRO A 315 -7.46 -1.15 -12.09
C PRO A 315 -8.06 0.16 -12.61
N ALA A 316 -7.80 1.28 -11.92
CA ALA A 316 -8.32 2.61 -12.24
C ALA A 316 -7.42 3.43 -13.20
N ILE A 317 -6.25 2.90 -13.58
CA ILE A 317 -5.26 3.62 -14.39
C ILE A 317 -4.75 2.78 -15.55
N PRO A 318 -4.48 3.39 -16.72
CA PRO A 318 -3.87 2.70 -17.85
C PRO A 318 -2.39 2.36 -17.60
N GLY A 319 -1.89 1.34 -18.32
CA GLY A 319 -0.50 0.88 -18.28
C GLY A 319 -0.22 -0.13 -17.18
N VAL A 320 1.07 -0.36 -16.89
CA VAL A 320 1.61 -1.33 -15.93
C VAL A 320 2.57 -0.63 -14.97
N ALA A 321 2.28 -0.64 -13.67
CA ALA A 321 3.12 0.04 -12.68
C ALA A 321 4.32 -0.80 -12.22
N ILE A 322 4.19 -2.13 -12.23
CA ILE A 322 5.21 -3.12 -11.80
C ILE A 322 5.18 -4.26 -12.80
N GLY A 323 6.27 -4.55 -13.47
CA GLY A 323 6.27 -5.62 -14.47
C GLY A 323 7.48 -5.61 -15.37
N HIS A 324 7.28 -6.07 -16.61
CA HIS A 324 8.31 -6.07 -17.63
C HIS A 324 7.72 -5.85 -19.02
N ASN A 325 8.56 -5.38 -19.94
CA ASN A 325 8.35 -5.44 -21.37
C ASN A 325 9.36 -6.43 -22.01
N GLN A 326 9.56 -6.38 -23.31
CA GLN A 326 10.53 -7.23 -24.02
C GLN A 326 11.99 -6.93 -23.65
N HIS A 327 12.29 -5.75 -23.10
CA HIS A 327 13.64 -5.21 -22.95
C HIS A 327 14.08 -5.10 -21.50
N GLY A 328 13.15 -4.84 -20.58
CA GLY A 328 13.47 -4.63 -19.17
C GLY A 328 12.34 -4.95 -18.21
N ALA A 329 12.71 -5.11 -16.94
CA ALA A 329 11.80 -5.34 -15.83
C ALA A 329 12.03 -4.30 -14.73
N TRP A 330 10.94 -3.95 -14.03
CA TRP A 330 10.98 -2.96 -12.96
C TRP A 330 10.09 -3.31 -11.78
N GLY A 331 10.50 -2.78 -10.63
CA GLY A 331 9.77 -2.89 -9.39
C GLY A 331 9.91 -1.62 -8.56
N LEU A 332 9.15 -1.52 -7.48
CA LEU A 332 9.09 -0.30 -6.68
C LEU A 332 8.87 -0.59 -5.19
N THR A 333 9.39 0.32 -4.35
CA THR A 333 9.03 0.42 -2.93
C THR A 333 8.86 1.89 -2.54
N ILE A 334 8.15 2.19 -1.46
CA ILE A 334 8.07 3.58 -0.96
C ILE A 334 9.47 4.07 -0.58
N PHE A 335 9.78 5.29 -1.03
CA PHE A 335 10.97 6.06 -0.68
C PHE A 335 10.59 7.26 0.20
N GLY A 336 11.45 7.64 1.12
CA GLY A 336 11.18 8.71 2.06
C GLY A 336 11.35 10.10 1.44
N ILE A 337 10.27 10.67 0.93
CA ILE A 337 10.16 12.09 0.59
C ILE A 337 9.01 12.68 1.39
N ASP A 338 9.27 13.79 2.05
CA ASP A 338 8.25 14.61 2.67
C ASP A 338 7.74 15.63 1.65
N SER A 339 6.55 15.38 1.11
CA SER A 339 5.95 16.16 0.03
C SER A 339 4.78 17.03 0.46
N GLU A 340 4.58 17.22 1.77
CA GLU A 340 3.50 18.02 2.34
C GLU A 340 4.05 18.97 3.38
N ASP A 341 3.37 20.11 3.61
CA ASP A 341 3.59 21.00 4.73
C ASP A 341 2.26 21.63 5.18
N LEU A 342 2.06 21.71 6.49
CA LEU A 342 0.97 22.44 7.11
C LEU A 342 1.38 23.89 7.39
N TYR A 343 0.64 24.84 6.83
CA TYR A 343 0.84 26.27 7.03
C TYR A 343 -0.21 26.85 7.98
N VAL A 344 0.24 27.48 9.05
CA VAL A 344 -0.60 28.10 10.08
C VAL A 344 -0.67 29.61 9.83
N TYR A 345 -1.87 30.14 9.66
CA TYR A 345 -2.13 31.54 9.35
C TYR A 345 -2.85 32.26 10.49
N GLN A 346 -2.46 33.52 10.71
CA GLN A 346 -3.29 34.49 11.45
C GLN A 346 -4.34 35.08 10.51
N LEU A 347 -5.57 35.18 10.99
CA LEU A 347 -6.70 35.77 10.27
C LEU A 347 -7.01 37.18 10.77
N ASN A 348 -7.70 37.96 9.93
CA ASN A 348 -8.29 39.23 10.35
C ASN A 348 -9.50 38.96 11.27
N ALA A 349 -10.02 40.03 11.93
CA ALA A 349 -11.12 39.94 12.89
C ALA A 349 -12.41 39.32 12.30
N SER A 350 -12.64 39.45 11.00
CA SER A 350 -13.81 38.87 10.32
C SER A 350 -13.56 37.44 9.79
N ASN A 351 -12.36 36.87 9.98
CA ASN A 351 -11.94 35.57 9.43
C ASN A 351 -12.07 35.45 7.90
N SER A 352 -12.05 36.55 7.18
CA SER A 352 -12.22 36.61 5.73
C SER A 352 -10.89 36.70 4.95
N ALA A 353 -9.79 36.98 5.64
CA ALA A 353 -8.46 37.15 5.06
C ALA A 353 -7.36 36.63 6.00
N TYR A 354 -6.28 36.12 5.41
CA TYR A 354 -5.12 35.62 6.15
C TYR A 354 -3.93 36.58 6.01
N ARG A 355 -3.08 36.66 7.04
CA ARG A 355 -1.87 37.48 7.07
C ARG A 355 -0.75 36.86 6.24
N TYR A 356 -0.21 37.61 5.29
CA TYR A 356 0.92 37.22 4.46
C TYR A 356 1.81 38.42 4.18
N ARG A 357 3.12 38.35 4.47
CA ARG A 357 4.10 39.43 4.30
C ARG A 357 3.63 40.77 4.88
N GLY A 358 3.02 40.74 6.07
CA GLY A 358 2.55 41.91 6.78
C GLY A 358 1.15 42.42 6.39
N ALA A 359 0.59 41.99 5.29
CA ALA A 359 -0.75 42.38 4.80
C ALA A 359 -1.79 41.26 4.98
N PHE A 360 -3.07 41.63 5.05
CA PHE A 360 -4.16 40.68 4.98
C PHE A 360 -4.56 40.42 3.51
N VAL A 361 -4.53 39.16 3.11
CA VAL A 361 -4.89 38.69 1.77
C VAL A 361 -6.19 37.89 1.88
N PRO A 362 -7.22 38.18 1.07
CA PRO A 362 -8.46 37.42 1.10
C PRO A 362 -8.23 35.96 0.62
N PHE A 363 -9.04 35.06 1.16
CA PHE A 363 -9.07 33.68 0.67
C PHE A 363 -9.60 33.61 -0.77
N THR A 364 -9.03 32.75 -1.60
CA THR A 364 -9.70 32.30 -2.82
C THR A 364 -10.82 31.37 -2.43
N THR A 365 -12.05 31.68 -2.82
CA THR A 365 -13.23 30.89 -2.43
C THR A 365 -13.90 30.27 -3.64
N THR A 366 -14.07 28.95 -3.61
CA THR A 366 -14.86 28.20 -4.59
C THR A 366 -16.17 27.78 -3.94
N ARG A 367 -17.31 28.07 -4.59
CA ARG A 367 -18.65 27.64 -4.14
C ARG A 367 -19.17 26.54 -5.05
N ASP A 368 -19.91 25.59 -4.45
CA ASP A 368 -20.49 24.43 -5.15
C ASP A 368 -21.70 23.92 -4.35
N SER A 369 -22.36 22.91 -4.85
CA SER A 369 -23.48 22.25 -4.19
C SER A 369 -23.27 20.73 -4.17
N VAL A 370 -23.36 20.12 -2.99
CA VAL A 370 -23.26 18.67 -2.80
C VAL A 370 -24.67 18.09 -2.86
N VAL A 371 -24.95 17.31 -3.90
CA VAL A 371 -26.23 16.61 -4.06
C VAL A 371 -26.35 15.50 -3.01
N VAL A 372 -27.54 15.37 -2.42
CA VAL A 372 -27.79 14.40 -1.33
C VAL A 372 -29.03 13.58 -1.66
N LYS A 373 -28.90 12.25 -1.63
CA LYS A 373 -30.05 11.33 -1.85
C LYS A 373 -31.13 11.60 -0.83
N ASN A 374 -32.36 11.80 -1.32
CA ASN A 374 -33.58 12.04 -0.52
C ASN A 374 -33.51 13.23 0.45
N ALA A 375 -32.66 14.24 0.14
CA ALA A 375 -32.53 15.47 0.92
C ALA A 375 -32.18 16.67 0.03
N PRO A 376 -32.40 17.89 0.48
CA PRO A 376 -31.93 19.07 -0.25
C PRO A 376 -30.42 19.06 -0.43
N ALA A 377 -29.97 19.61 -1.56
CA ALA A 377 -28.53 19.79 -1.80
C ALA A 377 -27.91 20.74 -0.78
N VAL A 378 -26.69 20.45 -0.37
CA VAL A 378 -25.96 21.24 0.64
C VAL A 378 -25.00 22.20 -0.05
N GLY A 379 -25.24 23.50 0.08
CA GLY A 379 -24.31 24.54 -0.38
C GLY A 379 -23.00 24.48 0.42
N VAL A 380 -21.87 24.57 -0.28
CA VAL A 380 -20.53 24.49 0.30
C VAL A 380 -19.63 25.57 -0.27
N ALA A 381 -18.71 26.06 0.56
CA ALA A 381 -17.64 26.95 0.17
C ALA A 381 -16.31 26.42 0.66
N TRP A 382 -15.36 26.31 -0.25
CA TRP A 382 -13.99 25.91 0.06
C TRP A 382 -13.09 27.13 -0.04
N GLN A 383 -12.25 27.30 0.95
CA GLN A 383 -11.26 28.36 1.02
C GLN A 383 -9.87 27.83 0.69
N TYR A 384 -9.11 28.63 -0.02
CA TYR A 384 -7.73 28.36 -0.40
C TYR A 384 -6.87 29.56 -0.03
N THR A 385 -5.70 29.24 0.53
CA THR A 385 -4.59 30.20 0.62
C THR A 385 -3.68 30.06 -0.60
N ARG A 386 -2.66 30.88 -0.69
CA ARG A 386 -1.59 30.72 -1.70
C ARG A 386 -0.86 29.37 -1.59
N HIS A 387 -0.87 28.71 -0.42
CA HIS A 387 -0.21 27.43 -0.21
C HIS A 387 -1.13 26.23 -0.44
N GLY A 388 -2.44 26.44 -0.58
CA GLY A 388 -3.39 25.38 -0.92
C GLY A 388 -4.68 25.41 -0.11
N PRO A 389 -5.39 24.25 -0.04
CA PRO A 389 -6.68 24.13 0.62
C PRO A 389 -6.60 24.40 2.13
N VAL A 390 -7.60 25.11 2.65
CA VAL A 390 -7.76 25.35 4.09
C VAL A 390 -8.43 24.13 4.73
N LEU A 391 -7.72 23.44 5.62
CA LEU A 391 -8.20 22.26 6.31
C LEU A 391 -9.04 22.57 7.54
N TYR A 392 -8.67 23.64 8.25
CA TYR A 392 -9.24 24.01 9.55
C TYR A 392 -9.23 25.52 9.74
N VAL A 393 -10.28 26.02 10.38
CA VAL A 393 -10.39 27.42 10.80
C VAL A 393 -10.85 27.45 12.26
N ASP A 394 -10.09 28.12 13.11
CA ASP A 394 -10.50 28.54 14.47
C ASP A 394 -10.92 29.99 14.40
N SER A 395 -12.23 30.21 14.28
CA SER A 395 -12.80 31.56 14.16
C SER A 395 -12.71 32.39 15.45
N VAL A 396 -12.57 31.74 16.60
CA VAL A 396 -12.44 32.40 17.92
C VAL A 396 -11.04 32.92 18.14
N ARG A 397 -10.04 32.12 17.72
CA ARG A 397 -8.61 32.49 17.82
C ARG A 397 -8.06 33.18 16.60
N HIS A 398 -8.89 33.33 15.55
CA HIS A 398 -8.49 33.90 14.27
C HIS A 398 -7.27 33.19 13.64
N VAL A 399 -7.33 31.87 13.57
CA VAL A 399 -6.27 31.04 13.01
C VAL A 399 -6.83 30.07 11.95
N ALA A 400 -6.10 29.88 10.86
CA ALA A 400 -6.40 28.85 9.85
C ALA A 400 -5.19 27.95 9.60
N VAL A 401 -5.45 26.70 9.19
CA VAL A 401 -4.46 25.75 8.72
C VAL A 401 -4.73 25.41 7.27
N ALA A 402 -3.71 25.57 6.42
CA ALA A 402 -3.76 25.15 5.03
C ALA A 402 -2.69 24.11 4.73
N LEU A 403 -2.97 23.24 3.76
CA LEU A 403 -2.06 22.21 3.29
C LEU A 403 -1.39 22.63 1.98
N ARG A 404 -0.06 22.58 1.92
CA ARG A 404 0.68 22.53 0.67
C ARG A 404 1.13 21.10 0.41
N ALA A 405 0.87 20.60 -0.80
CA ALA A 405 1.19 19.22 -1.13
C ALA A 405 1.69 19.09 -2.56
N GLY A 406 2.81 18.37 -2.75
CA GLY A 406 3.38 18.09 -4.05
C GLY A 406 2.46 17.25 -4.95
N TRP A 407 1.56 16.47 -4.35
CA TRP A 407 0.55 15.71 -5.08
C TRP A 407 -0.61 16.56 -5.62
N LEU A 408 -0.73 17.82 -5.22
CA LEU A 408 -1.67 18.80 -5.82
C LEU A 408 -1.06 19.56 -7.01
N GLU A 409 0.23 19.37 -7.26
CA GLU A 409 0.91 19.94 -8.42
C GLU A 409 0.68 19.09 -9.69
N VAL A 410 1.01 19.63 -10.88
CA VAL A 410 1.01 18.87 -12.14
C VAL A 410 1.88 17.61 -12.01
N GLY A 411 1.40 16.48 -12.51
CA GLY A 411 2.09 15.20 -12.42
C GLY A 411 1.91 14.48 -11.07
N GLY A 412 0.97 14.92 -10.23
CA GLY A 412 0.69 14.37 -8.91
C GLY A 412 -0.26 13.17 -8.89
N ALA A 413 -0.80 12.70 -10.02
CA ALA A 413 -1.59 11.47 -10.05
C ALA A 413 -0.69 10.25 -9.88
N PRO A 414 -1.03 9.31 -8.96
CA PRO A 414 -0.17 8.18 -8.64
C PRO A 414 0.06 7.23 -9.82
N TYR A 415 1.30 6.77 -9.97
CA TYR A 415 1.77 5.72 -10.89
C TYR A 415 1.68 6.00 -12.40
N LEU A 416 0.93 6.98 -12.88
CA LEU A 416 0.69 7.20 -14.32
C LEU A 416 1.97 7.44 -15.15
N ALA A 417 3.05 7.90 -14.53
CA ALA A 417 4.35 8.02 -15.21
C ALA A 417 4.92 6.66 -15.67
N SER A 418 4.37 5.53 -15.19
CA SER A 418 4.72 4.19 -15.68
C SER A 418 4.42 4.01 -17.17
N LEU A 419 3.46 4.75 -17.76
CA LEU A 419 3.20 4.74 -19.22
C LEU A 419 4.47 5.03 -20.05
N ARG A 420 5.39 5.87 -19.54
CA ARG A 420 6.68 6.10 -20.20
C ARG A 420 7.65 4.94 -19.96
N LEU A 421 7.57 4.32 -18.79
CA LEU A 421 8.43 3.21 -18.41
C LEU A 421 8.06 1.94 -19.18
N ASP A 422 6.76 1.74 -19.46
CA ASP A 422 6.23 0.60 -20.21
C ASP A 422 6.86 0.45 -21.60
N GLN A 423 7.36 1.55 -22.18
CA GLN A 423 8.02 1.58 -23.48
C GLN A 423 9.55 1.75 -23.38
N ALA A 424 10.14 1.87 -22.20
CA ALA A 424 11.59 2.02 -22.05
C ALA A 424 12.32 0.71 -22.42
N THR A 425 13.43 0.84 -23.14
CA THR A 425 14.23 -0.30 -23.62
C THR A 425 15.58 -0.40 -22.92
N THR A 426 16.04 0.69 -22.32
CA THR A 426 17.33 0.80 -21.64
C THR A 426 17.18 1.50 -20.29
N TRP A 427 18.19 1.33 -19.42
CA TRP A 427 18.26 2.06 -18.15
C TRP A 427 18.26 3.59 -18.35
N SER A 428 18.91 4.09 -19.42
CA SER A 428 18.92 5.53 -19.71
C SER A 428 17.51 6.05 -20.00
N GLU A 429 16.76 5.33 -20.81
CA GLU A 429 15.37 5.67 -21.13
C GLU A 429 14.45 5.52 -19.92
N ALA A 430 14.64 4.44 -19.12
CA ALA A 430 13.91 4.26 -17.88
C ALA A 430 14.16 5.43 -16.91
N ARG A 431 15.42 5.87 -16.71
CA ARG A 431 15.72 7.06 -15.90
C ARG A 431 15.07 8.33 -16.44
N ALA A 432 15.06 8.51 -17.76
CA ALA A 432 14.38 9.65 -18.38
C ALA A 432 12.85 9.61 -18.13
N ALA A 433 12.23 8.43 -18.26
CA ALA A 433 10.83 8.20 -17.92
C ALA A 433 10.53 8.54 -16.45
N LEU A 434 11.39 8.11 -15.54
CA LEU A 434 11.23 8.33 -14.10
C LEU A 434 11.31 9.81 -13.69
N THR A 435 11.85 10.72 -14.52
CA THR A 435 11.82 12.16 -14.22
C THR A 435 10.40 12.73 -14.14
N TYR A 436 9.42 12.01 -14.65
CA TYR A 436 7.99 12.33 -14.59
C TYR A 436 7.26 11.64 -13.40
N ALA A 437 7.91 10.75 -12.65
CA ALA A 437 7.29 9.99 -11.58
C ALA A 437 7.25 10.78 -10.26
N ARG A 438 6.32 11.72 -10.14
CA ARG A 438 6.20 12.60 -8.97
C ARG A 438 5.48 11.95 -7.79
N MET A 439 4.52 11.07 -8.04
CA MET A 439 3.74 10.43 -6.98
C MET A 439 3.45 8.95 -7.28
N PRO A 440 3.44 8.11 -6.24
CA PRO A 440 4.00 8.35 -4.93
C PRO A 440 5.53 8.45 -4.96
N ALA A 441 6.14 8.89 -3.85
CA ALA A 441 7.60 8.87 -3.71
C ALA A 441 8.09 7.42 -3.61
N LEU A 442 8.95 6.99 -4.56
CA LEU A 442 9.32 5.59 -4.73
C LEU A 442 10.82 5.38 -4.96
N ASN A 443 11.33 4.26 -4.46
CA ASN A 443 12.48 3.58 -5.01
C ASN A 443 12.03 2.85 -6.28
N TRP A 444 12.60 3.15 -7.42
CA TRP A 444 12.42 2.40 -8.65
C TRP A 444 13.66 1.57 -8.93
N ILE A 445 13.48 0.28 -9.09
CA ILE A 445 14.55 -0.62 -9.54
C ILE A 445 14.27 -1.03 -10.98
N TRP A 446 15.34 -1.29 -11.71
CA TRP A 446 15.33 -1.67 -13.12
C TRP A 446 16.39 -2.70 -13.42
N ALA A 447 16.09 -3.60 -14.34
CA ALA A 447 17.07 -4.40 -15.07
C ALA A 447 16.69 -4.46 -16.54
N ASP A 448 17.70 -4.53 -17.43
CA ASP A 448 17.45 -4.74 -18.86
C ASP A 448 18.21 -5.95 -19.43
N THR A 449 17.84 -6.34 -20.63
CA THR A 449 18.42 -7.48 -21.34
C THR A 449 19.88 -7.27 -21.73
N SER A 450 20.43 -6.04 -21.65
CA SER A 450 21.89 -5.80 -21.78
C SER A 450 22.68 -6.26 -20.53
N GLY A 451 21.97 -6.49 -19.41
CA GLY A 451 22.55 -6.86 -18.13
C GLY A 451 22.72 -5.68 -17.17
N THR A 452 22.32 -4.46 -17.58
CA THR A 452 22.36 -3.27 -16.70
C THR A 452 21.31 -3.41 -15.60
N ILE A 453 21.72 -3.14 -14.36
CA ILE A 453 20.80 -2.98 -13.21
C ILE A 453 20.88 -1.56 -12.67
N GLY A 454 19.76 -1.01 -12.24
CA GLY A 454 19.69 0.36 -11.76
C GLY A 454 18.68 0.59 -10.66
N TRP A 455 18.91 1.66 -9.93
CA TRP A 455 17.99 2.20 -8.94
C TRP A 455 17.92 3.71 -9.06
N GLN A 456 16.72 4.28 -9.00
CA GLN A 456 16.45 5.71 -8.96
C GLN A 456 15.37 5.98 -7.91
N ALA A 457 15.64 6.87 -6.96
CA ALA A 457 14.59 7.46 -6.14
C ALA A 457 13.83 8.52 -6.96
N ALA A 458 12.51 8.50 -6.93
CA ALA A 458 11.68 9.46 -7.62
C ALA A 458 10.51 9.92 -6.74
N GLY A 459 10.14 11.18 -6.86
CA GLY A 459 9.03 11.78 -6.13
C GLY A 459 9.05 13.31 -6.18
N ALA A 460 7.95 13.92 -5.76
CA ALA A 460 7.86 15.38 -5.60
C ALA A 460 8.57 15.80 -4.30
N ALA A 461 9.83 16.22 -4.41
CA ALA A 461 10.71 16.56 -3.30
C ALA A 461 10.84 18.08 -3.14
N PRO A 462 10.12 18.73 -2.21
CA PRO A 462 10.19 20.17 -1.98
C PRO A 462 11.56 20.61 -1.47
N VAL A 463 12.09 21.67 -2.03
CA VAL A 463 13.31 22.32 -1.53
C VAL A 463 12.91 23.32 -0.46
N ARG A 464 13.21 23.00 0.81
CA ARG A 464 12.97 23.87 1.97
C ARG A 464 14.28 24.54 2.37
N ARG A 465 14.30 25.88 2.42
CA ARG A 465 15.56 26.62 2.64
C ARG A 465 15.92 26.81 4.12
N ASN A 466 14.93 26.92 4.99
CA ASN A 466 15.13 27.35 6.38
C ASN A 466 14.39 26.48 7.43
N TRP A 467 13.74 25.39 7.03
CA TRP A 467 13.15 24.36 7.91
C TRP A 467 13.31 22.98 7.28
N ASP A 468 13.00 21.92 8.01
CA ASP A 468 13.17 20.53 7.59
C ASP A 468 11.86 19.81 7.25
N GLY A 469 10.72 20.51 7.24
CA GLY A 469 9.41 19.93 6.87
C GLY A 469 8.75 19.08 7.97
N LEU A 470 9.41 18.91 9.13
CA LEU A 470 8.95 17.98 10.16
C LEU A 470 7.78 18.50 11.02
N MET A 471 7.53 19.80 11.01
CA MET A 471 6.48 20.42 11.81
C MET A 471 5.77 21.52 11.03
N PRO A 472 4.52 21.82 11.35
CA PRO A 472 3.80 22.93 10.74
C PRO A 472 4.56 24.24 10.91
N VAL A 473 4.43 25.14 9.95
CA VAL A 473 5.11 26.44 9.94
C VAL A 473 4.14 27.59 9.76
N PRO A 474 4.48 28.83 10.22
CA PRO A 474 3.68 30.00 9.88
C PRO A 474 3.55 30.24 8.39
N GLY A 475 2.33 30.56 7.95
CA GLY A 475 2.01 30.88 6.55
C GLY A 475 2.26 32.33 6.17
N ASP A 476 3.09 33.04 6.91
CA ASP A 476 3.29 34.49 6.82
C ASP A 476 4.32 34.95 5.77
N GLY A 477 4.90 34.02 5.02
CA GLY A 477 5.87 34.26 3.95
C GLY A 477 7.33 34.05 4.35
N ARG A 478 7.61 33.64 5.57
CA ARG A 478 8.98 33.27 6.03
C ARG A 478 9.41 31.90 5.52
N TYR A 479 8.46 31.00 5.29
CA TYR A 479 8.67 29.60 4.91
C TYR A 479 8.05 29.34 3.54
N GLU A 480 8.88 29.26 2.51
CA GLU A 480 8.43 29.05 1.13
C GLU A 480 9.22 27.91 0.49
N TRP A 481 8.54 27.06 -0.29
CA TRP A 481 9.24 26.10 -1.13
C TRP A 481 10.06 26.84 -2.21
N GLY A 482 11.32 26.46 -2.34
CA GLY A 482 12.20 26.91 -3.42
C GLY A 482 12.01 26.14 -4.74
N GLY A 483 10.85 25.49 -4.92
CA GLY A 483 10.55 24.57 -6.01
C GLY A 483 10.66 23.11 -5.59
N LEU A 484 10.60 22.20 -6.58
CA LEU A 484 10.85 20.77 -6.39
C LEU A 484 12.26 20.43 -6.89
N LEU A 485 12.98 19.59 -6.16
CA LEU A 485 14.27 19.06 -6.60
C LEU A 485 14.05 18.21 -7.86
N PRO A 486 14.80 18.44 -8.96
CA PRO A 486 14.71 17.56 -10.13
C PRO A 486 14.96 16.10 -9.77
N ILE A 487 14.10 15.20 -10.22
CA ILE A 487 14.18 13.76 -9.88
C ILE A 487 15.53 13.16 -10.28
N ALA A 488 16.15 13.63 -11.37
CA ALA A 488 17.48 13.20 -11.78
C ALA A 488 18.59 13.49 -10.74
N GLN A 489 18.35 14.44 -9.83
CA GLN A 489 19.27 14.79 -8.72
C GLN A 489 18.95 14.01 -7.43
N LEU A 490 17.84 13.27 -7.36
CA LEU A 490 17.55 12.38 -6.24
C LEU A 490 18.53 11.19 -6.24
N PRO A 491 18.68 10.49 -5.12
CA PRO A 491 19.61 9.36 -5.00
C PRO A 491 19.37 8.30 -6.10
N HIS A 492 20.47 7.79 -6.66
CA HIS A 492 20.43 6.74 -7.68
C HIS A 492 21.73 5.94 -7.72
N VAL A 493 21.69 4.76 -8.32
CA VAL A 493 22.87 3.93 -8.60
C VAL A 493 22.68 3.12 -9.87
N THR A 494 23.79 2.88 -10.59
CA THR A 494 23.85 2.01 -11.77
C THR A 494 24.96 0.99 -11.57
N ASN A 495 24.69 -0.28 -11.81
CA ASN A 495 25.63 -1.41 -11.75
C ASN A 495 26.52 -1.40 -10.49
N PRO A 496 25.94 -1.42 -9.27
CA PRO A 496 26.73 -1.38 -8.06
C PRO A 496 27.67 -2.57 -7.97
N ALA A 497 28.87 -2.36 -7.43
CA ALA A 497 29.93 -3.38 -7.33
C ALA A 497 29.47 -4.64 -6.57
N ARG A 498 28.56 -4.51 -5.60
CA ARG A 498 27.97 -5.65 -4.87
C ARG A 498 27.06 -6.55 -5.72
N GLY A 499 26.72 -6.14 -6.94
CA GLY A 499 25.96 -6.94 -7.89
C GLY A 499 24.46 -7.05 -7.61
N PHE A 500 23.90 -6.23 -6.73
CA PHE A 500 22.44 -6.11 -6.50
C PHE A 500 22.06 -4.76 -5.89
N VAL A 501 20.78 -4.43 -5.98
CA VAL A 501 20.12 -3.39 -5.17
C VAL A 501 18.92 -4.02 -4.47
N GLY A 502 18.81 -3.80 -3.15
CA GLY A 502 17.66 -4.23 -2.35
C GLY A 502 17.05 -3.04 -1.60
N THR A 503 15.75 -2.92 -1.61
CA THR A 503 15.01 -1.86 -0.90
C THR A 503 13.84 -2.44 -0.11
N ALA A 504 13.67 -1.99 1.13
CA ALA A 504 12.58 -2.40 2.01
C ALA A 504 12.12 -1.23 2.90
N ASN A 505 12.02 -0.04 2.30
CA ASN A 505 11.54 1.22 2.90
C ASN A 505 12.42 1.81 4.01
N ALA A 506 13.52 1.17 4.37
CA ALA A 506 14.51 1.74 5.30
C ALA A 506 15.36 2.81 4.60
N PHE A 507 16.08 3.60 5.38
CA PHE A 507 17.00 4.58 4.87
C PHE A 507 18.13 3.89 4.06
N ASN A 508 18.12 4.12 2.75
CA ASN A 508 19.04 3.49 1.80
C ASN A 508 19.85 4.50 0.98
N VAL A 509 20.01 5.73 1.52
CA VAL A 509 20.70 6.83 0.86
C VAL A 509 22.18 6.79 1.19
N SER A 510 23.05 6.94 0.18
CA SER A 510 24.51 6.99 0.38
C SER A 510 24.92 8.13 1.32
N PRO A 511 25.86 7.92 2.22
CA PRO A 511 26.45 8.99 3.04
C PRO A 511 27.06 10.15 2.22
N SER A 512 27.44 9.90 0.97
CA SER A 512 27.96 10.92 0.05
C SER A 512 26.88 11.83 -0.57
N TYR A 513 25.59 11.48 -0.41
CA TYR A 513 24.50 12.33 -0.89
C TYR A 513 24.36 13.56 0.00
N THR A 514 24.16 14.73 -0.60
CA THR A 514 24.22 16.01 0.12
C THR A 514 22.87 16.74 0.25
N ARG A 515 21.86 16.35 -0.56
CA ARG A 515 20.56 17.04 -0.62
C ARG A 515 19.51 16.40 0.29
N PHE A 516 19.90 16.17 1.56
CA PHE A 516 19.00 15.67 2.60
C PHE A 516 17.87 16.65 2.98
N ASP A 517 17.98 17.93 2.56
CA ASP A 517 16.97 18.96 2.72
C ASP A 517 15.66 18.66 1.95
N ALA A 518 15.73 17.80 0.94
CA ALA A 518 14.59 17.39 0.11
C ALA A 518 14.06 15.98 0.44
N LEU A 519 14.60 15.32 1.47
CA LEU A 519 14.21 13.96 1.85
C LEU A 519 13.46 13.95 3.19
N ALA A 520 12.64 12.92 3.39
CA ALA A 520 12.02 12.65 4.68
C ALA A 520 13.06 12.28 5.73
N ARG A 521 12.69 12.43 7.01
CA ARG A 521 13.50 12.06 8.18
C ARG A 521 12.96 10.83 8.90
N SER A 522 11.75 10.41 8.57
CA SER A 522 11.12 9.18 9.08
C SER A 522 11.17 8.08 8.02
N TRP A 523 11.64 6.90 8.42
CA TRP A 523 11.80 5.73 7.57
C TRP A 523 11.30 4.48 8.29
N ALA A 524 11.04 3.41 7.54
CA ALA A 524 10.73 2.12 8.14
C ALA A 524 11.91 1.59 8.97
N GLU A 525 11.63 0.67 9.88
CA GLU A 525 12.66 -0.04 10.63
C GLU A 525 13.63 -0.78 9.70
N PRO A 526 14.91 -0.94 10.05
CA PRO A 526 15.93 -1.46 9.14
C PRO A 526 15.84 -2.97 8.90
N PHE A 527 15.15 -3.72 9.76
CA PHE A 527 15.27 -5.18 9.85
C PHE A 527 14.98 -5.92 8.54
N ARG A 528 13.98 -5.50 7.76
CA ARG A 528 13.68 -6.10 6.45
C ARG A 528 14.77 -5.77 5.43
N HIS A 529 15.24 -4.54 5.42
CA HIS A 529 16.35 -4.10 4.56
C HIS A 529 17.63 -4.90 4.86
N ASP A 530 17.98 -5.01 6.14
CA ASP A 530 19.17 -5.76 6.58
C ASP A 530 19.05 -7.23 6.21
N ARG A 531 17.86 -7.83 6.29
CA ARG A 531 17.65 -9.23 5.88
C ARG A 531 17.79 -9.44 4.37
N VAL A 532 17.29 -8.52 3.53
CA VAL A 532 17.51 -8.57 2.08
C VAL A 532 19.01 -8.56 1.79
N HIS A 533 19.75 -7.66 2.42
CA HIS A 533 21.17 -7.51 2.21
C HIS A 533 21.97 -8.71 2.73
N GLU A 534 21.65 -9.22 3.92
CA GLU A 534 22.28 -10.42 4.49
C GLU A 534 22.19 -11.62 3.53
N VAL A 535 21.01 -11.84 2.94
CA VAL A 535 20.80 -12.97 2.02
C VAL A 535 21.47 -12.72 0.67
N LEU A 536 21.30 -11.55 0.08
CA LEU A 536 21.80 -11.27 -1.27
C LEU A 536 23.32 -11.07 -1.31
N ASP A 537 23.96 -10.61 -0.22
CA ASP A 537 25.42 -10.55 -0.13
C ASP A 537 26.05 -11.94 -0.26
N SER A 538 25.47 -12.95 0.38
CA SER A 538 25.95 -14.34 0.35
C SER A 538 25.47 -15.13 -0.88
N THR A 539 24.49 -14.62 -1.63
CA THR A 539 23.94 -15.31 -2.80
C THR A 539 24.89 -15.24 -4.00
N THR A 540 25.15 -16.37 -4.66
CA THR A 540 26.03 -16.48 -5.83
C THR A 540 25.34 -17.02 -7.09
N ALA A 541 24.18 -17.66 -6.95
CA ALA A 541 23.43 -18.29 -8.03
C ALA A 541 21.90 -18.18 -7.79
N ALA A 542 21.41 -16.94 -7.73
CA ALA A 542 19.99 -16.67 -7.55
C ALA A 542 19.14 -17.27 -8.67
N THR A 543 17.96 -17.73 -8.32
CA THR A 543 16.93 -18.22 -9.24
C THR A 543 15.60 -17.53 -8.98
N VAL A 544 14.64 -17.70 -9.87
CA VAL A 544 13.24 -17.28 -9.66
C VAL A 544 12.71 -17.88 -8.35
N GLN A 545 12.96 -19.16 -8.12
CA GLN A 545 12.50 -19.89 -6.93
C GLN A 545 13.16 -19.35 -5.64
N SER A 546 14.47 -19.11 -5.64
CA SER A 546 15.15 -18.57 -4.46
C SER A 546 14.73 -17.12 -4.16
N SER A 547 14.46 -16.31 -5.20
CA SER A 547 13.93 -14.96 -5.02
C SER A 547 12.47 -14.99 -4.50
N GLY A 548 11.63 -15.90 -5.00
CA GLY A 548 10.29 -16.12 -4.46
C GLY A 548 10.32 -16.60 -3.00
N ALA A 549 11.24 -17.50 -2.65
CA ALA A 549 11.45 -17.94 -1.27
C ALA A 549 11.88 -16.77 -0.35
N LEU A 550 12.71 -15.86 -0.84
CA LEU A 550 13.12 -14.68 -0.09
C LEU A 550 11.95 -13.72 0.19
N GLN A 551 10.97 -13.58 -0.72
CA GLN A 551 9.74 -12.84 -0.45
C GLN A 551 8.89 -13.47 0.67
N HIS A 552 9.12 -14.74 0.97
CA HIS A 552 8.45 -15.49 2.03
C HIS A 552 9.32 -15.70 3.27
N ASP A 553 10.50 -15.07 3.34
CA ASP A 553 11.40 -15.21 4.48
C ASP A 553 10.77 -14.59 5.75
N ALA A 554 10.59 -15.44 6.76
CA ALA A 554 9.98 -15.10 8.03
C ALA A 554 11.00 -14.87 9.16
N VAL A 555 12.30 -14.71 8.84
CA VAL A 555 13.35 -14.51 9.84
C VAL A 555 13.28 -13.11 10.44
N ALA A 556 13.10 -13.03 11.75
CA ALA A 556 13.06 -11.81 12.53
C ALA A 556 14.46 -11.45 13.06
N ILE A 557 15.20 -10.60 12.35
CA ILE A 557 16.53 -10.17 12.79
C ILE A 557 16.49 -9.50 14.17
N ALA A 558 15.47 -8.73 14.48
CA ALA A 558 15.28 -8.07 15.76
C ALA A 558 15.34 -9.07 16.94
N SER A 559 14.79 -10.26 16.77
CA SER A 559 14.79 -11.30 17.81
C SER A 559 16.19 -11.81 18.17
N ARG A 560 17.16 -11.73 17.24
CA ARG A 560 18.55 -12.11 17.49
C ARG A 560 19.24 -11.23 18.55
N GLN A 561 18.73 -9.99 18.73
CA GLN A 561 19.23 -9.06 19.73
C GLN A 561 18.42 -9.13 21.04
N LEU A 562 17.13 -9.43 20.97
CA LEU A 562 16.23 -9.46 22.12
C LEU A 562 16.30 -10.80 22.88
N VAL A 563 16.22 -11.93 22.17
CA VAL A 563 16.12 -13.26 22.79
C VAL A 563 17.29 -13.57 23.74
N PRO A 564 18.55 -13.24 23.43
CA PRO A 564 19.69 -13.46 24.33
C PRO A 564 19.54 -12.76 25.69
N LEU A 565 18.82 -11.62 25.76
CA LEU A 565 18.63 -10.88 27.03
C LEU A 565 17.83 -11.71 28.08
N LEU A 566 17.07 -12.70 27.64
CA LEU A 566 16.34 -13.59 28.53
C LEU A 566 17.26 -14.49 29.38
N ARG A 567 18.55 -14.61 29.04
CA ARG A 567 19.53 -15.32 29.88
C ARG A 567 19.85 -14.56 31.15
N GLU A 568 19.66 -13.25 31.14
CA GLU A 568 19.95 -12.36 32.27
C GLU A 568 18.78 -12.26 33.25
N VAL A 569 17.65 -12.92 32.95
CA VAL A 569 16.43 -12.87 33.76
C VAL A 569 16.14 -14.21 34.42
N THR A 570 15.90 -14.21 35.72
CA THR A 570 15.50 -15.39 36.46
C THR A 570 13.97 -15.50 36.54
N PHE A 571 13.43 -16.57 36.00
CA PHE A 571 12.01 -16.89 36.05
C PHE A 571 11.73 -17.94 37.14
N THR A 572 10.66 -17.80 37.90
CA THR A 572 10.26 -18.73 38.95
C THR A 572 9.29 -19.80 38.47
N SER A 573 8.35 -19.43 37.56
CA SER A 573 7.34 -20.36 37.06
C SER A 573 7.94 -21.39 36.10
N ALA A 574 7.51 -22.65 36.18
CA ALA A 574 7.92 -23.71 35.27
C ALA A 574 7.56 -23.38 33.80
N ALA A 575 6.38 -22.78 33.57
CA ALA A 575 5.90 -22.39 32.24
C ALA A 575 6.81 -21.33 31.62
N SER A 576 7.19 -20.29 32.40
CA SER A 576 8.07 -19.24 31.87
C SER A 576 9.50 -19.75 31.62
N LYS A 577 10.00 -20.69 32.45
CA LYS A 577 11.30 -21.33 32.19
C LYS A 577 11.27 -22.13 30.88
N ALA A 578 10.26 -22.97 30.68
CA ALA A 578 10.10 -23.78 29.47
C ALA A 578 9.92 -22.91 28.22
N ALA A 579 9.16 -21.82 28.31
CA ALA A 579 8.97 -20.86 27.20
C ALA A 579 10.28 -20.12 26.85
N ARG A 580 11.04 -19.67 27.87
CA ARG A 580 12.39 -19.07 27.66
C ARG A 580 13.32 -20.06 26.97
N ASP A 581 13.40 -21.29 27.44
CA ASP A 581 14.29 -22.30 26.89
C ASP A 581 13.92 -22.66 25.43
N THR A 582 12.62 -22.62 25.12
CA THR A 582 12.12 -22.75 23.74
C THR A 582 12.61 -21.60 22.84
N LEU A 583 12.57 -20.35 23.33
CA LEU A 583 13.07 -19.21 22.56
C LEU A 583 14.59 -19.23 22.39
N LEU A 584 15.35 -19.64 23.42
CA LEU A 584 16.81 -19.69 23.35
C LEU A 584 17.35 -20.72 22.34
N GLN A 585 16.52 -21.69 21.93
CA GLN A 585 16.81 -22.70 20.91
C GLN A 585 16.17 -22.39 19.55
N TRP A 586 15.45 -21.26 19.43
CA TRP A 586 14.67 -20.92 18.23
C TRP A 586 15.56 -20.44 17.09
N ASN A 587 15.20 -20.76 15.85
CA ASN A 587 15.85 -20.33 14.62
C ASN A 587 15.45 -18.93 14.16
N HIS A 588 14.72 -18.18 14.96
CA HIS A 588 14.25 -16.82 14.69
C HIS A 588 13.24 -16.67 13.53
N ALA A 589 12.65 -17.77 13.04
CA ALA A 589 11.69 -17.73 11.94
C ALA A 589 10.24 -17.78 12.47
N LEU A 590 9.45 -16.74 12.13
CA LEU A 590 8.02 -16.66 12.48
C LEU A 590 7.19 -17.48 11.47
N THR A 591 7.37 -18.81 11.45
CA THR A 591 6.51 -19.67 10.64
C THR A 591 5.18 -19.94 11.34
N ALA A 592 4.13 -20.23 10.57
CA ALA A 592 2.78 -20.41 11.12
C ALA A 592 2.66 -21.54 12.14
N ASP A 593 3.41 -22.62 12.00
CA ASP A 593 3.42 -23.80 12.86
C ASP A 593 4.32 -23.66 14.11
N SER A 594 5.14 -22.59 14.18
CA SER A 594 6.13 -22.41 15.24
C SER A 594 5.51 -21.95 16.56
N ARG A 595 5.73 -22.72 17.63
CA ARG A 595 5.40 -22.31 19.01
C ARG A 595 6.34 -21.20 19.52
N ALA A 596 7.63 -21.27 19.16
CA ALA A 596 8.59 -20.24 19.55
C ALA A 596 8.23 -18.88 18.93
N ALA A 597 7.75 -18.87 17.70
CA ALA A 597 7.20 -17.66 17.07
C ALA A 597 6.00 -17.09 17.83
N ALA A 598 5.10 -17.96 18.32
CA ALA A 598 3.97 -17.54 19.15
C ALA A 598 4.45 -16.85 20.44
N ILE A 599 5.42 -17.47 21.13
CA ILE A 599 6.00 -16.92 22.36
C ILE A 599 6.68 -15.57 22.08
N TYR A 600 7.50 -15.50 21.02
CA TYR A 600 8.22 -14.28 20.66
C TYR A 600 7.27 -13.13 20.31
N ALA A 601 6.28 -13.38 19.45
CA ALA A 601 5.35 -12.34 19.01
C ALA A 601 4.49 -11.79 20.18
N ALA A 602 4.06 -12.67 21.10
CA ALA A 602 3.37 -12.24 22.33
C ALA A 602 4.30 -11.41 23.22
N TRP A 603 5.55 -11.86 23.40
CA TRP A 603 6.54 -11.19 24.23
C TRP A 603 6.95 -9.82 23.64
N GLU A 604 7.26 -9.71 22.36
CA GLU A 604 7.64 -8.45 21.72
C GLU A 604 6.53 -7.39 21.87
N ARG A 605 5.26 -7.76 21.70
CA ARG A 605 4.12 -6.85 21.95
C ARG A 605 4.12 -6.29 23.37
N ARG A 606 4.27 -7.18 24.40
CA ARG A 606 4.33 -6.78 25.80
C ARG A 606 5.56 -5.94 26.10
N LEU A 607 6.70 -6.30 25.48
CA LEU A 607 7.97 -5.59 25.62
C LEU A 607 7.86 -4.14 25.13
N LEU A 608 7.30 -3.93 23.95
CA LEU A 608 7.06 -2.59 23.41
C LEU A 608 6.12 -1.78 24.31
N THR A 609 5.05 -2.40 24.82
CA THR A 609 4.10 -1.75 25.73
C THR A 609 4.79 -1.30 27.01
N HIS A 610 5.47 -2.20 27.72
CA HIS A 610 6.13 -1.86 28.99
C HIS A 610 7.30 -0.88 28.81
N THR A 611 8.01 -0.94 27.69
CA THR A 611 9.03 0.05 27.39
C THR A 611 8.38 1.43 27.18
N ALA A 612 7.31 1.50 26.39
CA ALA A 612 6.57 2.75 26.15
C ALA A 612 6.00 3.31 27.46
N ASP A 613 5.51 2.45 28.37
CA ASP A 613 5.00 2.86 29.69
C ASP A 613 6.05 3.53 30.58
N ILE A 614 7.31 3.22 30.39
CA ILE A 614 8.41 3.85 31.16
C ILE A 614 8.93 5.09 30.42
N VAL A 615 9.20 4.98 29.12
CA VAL A 615 9.89 6.06 28.40
C VAL A 615 8.97 7.18 27.93
N LEU A 616 7.65 6.95 27.86
CA LEU A 616 6.68 7.97 27.45
C LEU A 616 5.90 8.51 28.66
N PRO A 617 5.91 9.82 28.90
CA PRO A 617 4.99 10.44 29.86
C PRO A 617 3.54 10.09 29.54
N LEU A 618 2.71 9.92 30.57
CA LEU A 618 1.33 9.44 30.42
C LEU A 618 0.50 10.30 29.46
N GLU A 619 0.65 11.60 29.57
CA GLU A 619 -0.01 12.62 28.74
C GLU A 619 0.43 12.56 27.26
N MET A 620 1.59 11.99 26.99
CA MET A 620 2.13 11.89 25.64
C MET A 620 1.77 10.59 24.91
N ARG A 621 1.26 9.57 25.60
CA ARG A 621 0.89 8.28 25.01
C ARG A 621 -0.20 8.39 23.92
N PRO A 622 -1.20 9.26 24.01
CA PRO A 622 -2.15 9.48 22.90
C PRO A 622 -1.50 10.05 21.64
N VAL A 623 -0.39 10.78 21.78
CA VAL A 623 0.35 11.42 20.68
C VAL A 623 1.46 10.52 20.12
N MET A 624 2.23 9.89 21.01
CA MET A 624 3.37 9.03 20.67
C MET A 624 3.04 7.56 20.96
N ARG A 625 1.96 7.05 20.43
CA ARG A 625 1.32 5.77 20.76
C ARG A 625 2.26 4.56 20.89
N THR A 626 3.38 4.57 20.20
CA THR A 626 4.38 3.50 20.20
C THR A 626 5.79 4.09 20.18
N VAL A 627 6.76 3.29 20.62
CA VAL A 627 8.19 3.58 20.44
C VAL A 627 8.74 2.66 19.33
N PRO A 628 9.72 3.14 18.53
CA PRO A 628 10.36 2.31 17.52
C PRO A 628 10.99 1.05 18.14
N LEU A 629 10.87 -0.09 17.45
CA LEU A 629 11.46 -1.35 17.91
C LEU A 629 12.99 -1.25 18.01
N SER A 630 13.64 -0.59 17.05
CA SER A 630 15.09 -0.35 17.08
C SER A 630 15.52 0.50 18.28
N ARG A 631 14.72 1.49 18.71
CA ARG A 631 14.96 2.25 19.93
C ARG A 631 14.75 1.41 21.18
N THR A 632 13.69 0.62 21.21
CA THR A 632 13.43 -0.34 22.31
C THR A 632 14.60 -1.30 22.47
N ILE A 633 15.10 -1.89 21.39
CA ILE A 633 16.27 -2.77 21.39
C ILE A 633 17.49 -2.01 21.95
N GLN A 634 17.72 -0.78 21.49
CA GLN A 634 18.84 0.05 21.98
C GLN A 634 18.78 0.24 23.48
N TRP A 635 17.62 0.60 24.06
CA TRP A 635 17.48 0.81 25.50
C TRP A 635 17.58 -0.48 26.31
N LEU A 636 17.11 -1.60 25.76
CA LEU A 636 17.20 -2.90 26.45
C LEU A 636 18.60 -3.51 26.37
N THR A 637 19.36 -3.25 25.29
CA THR A 637 20.75 -3.71 25.18
C THR A 637 21.76 -2.76 25.85
N ARG A 638 21.46 -1.47 25.87
CA ARG A 638 22.27 -0.40 26.46
C ARG A 638 21.39 0.52 27.29
N PRO A 639 20.97 0.10 28.49
CA PRO A 639 20.10 0.88 29.36
C PRO A 639 20.67 2.26 29.68
N ASP A 640 19.84 3.31 29.55
CA ASP A 640 20.21 4.69 29.88
C ASP A 640 19.17 5.35 30.80
N SER A 641 19.37 6.61 31.11
CA SER A 641 18.53 7.40 32.03
C SER A 641 17.07 7.55 31.61
N LEU A 642 16.67 7.18 30.36
CA LEU A 642 15.26 7.13 29.96
C LEU A 642 14.50 6.00 30.66
N LEU A 643 15.20 4.95 31.12
CA LEU A 643 14.61 3.89 31.92
C LEU A 643 14.59 4.24 33.44
N GLY A 644 14.99 5.43 33.85
CA GLY A 644 14.96 5.89 35.25
C GLY A 644 16.33 5.93 35.91
N GLU A 645 16.36 6.07 37.25
CA GLU A 645 17.59 6.18 38.04
C GLU A 645 18.40 4.88 38.11
N ARG A 646 17.74 3.75 38.00
CA ARG A 646 18.33 2.40 37.99
C ARG A 646 18.05 1.67 36.69
N PRO A 647 18.67 2.08 35.54
CA PRO A 647 18.28 1.65 34.20
C PRO A 647 18.37 0.13 33.97
N VAL A 648 19.37 -0.51 34.59
CA VAL A 648 19.56 -1.98 34.48
C VAL A 648 18.43 -2.74 35.17
N ASP A 649 18.04 -2.27 36.39
CA ASP A 649 16.95 -2.90 37.12
C ASP A 649 15.61 -2.72 36.40
N ALA A 650 15.38 -1.51 35.88
CA ALA A 650 14.19 -1.21 35.08
C ALA A 650 14.13 -2.09 33.82
N ARG A 651 15.25 -2.23 33.09
CA ARG A 651 15.35 -3.16 31.96
C ARG A 651 15.01 -4.60 32.36
N ASN A 652 15.60 -5.10 33.43
CA ASN A 652 15.36 -6.46 33.90
C ASN A 652 13.90 -6.66 34.31
N PHE A 653 13.29 -5.65 34.95
CA PHE A 653 11.88 -5.66 35.28
C PHE A 653 10.98 -5.70 34.03
N ILE A 654 11.30 -4.88 32.99
CA ILE A 654 10.58 -4.91 31.71
C ILE A 654 10.64 -6.32 31.10
N LEU A 655 11.85 -6.88 30.99
CA LEU A 655 12.06 -8.22 30.40
C LEU A 655 11.27 -9.30 31.17
N PHE A 656 11.37 -9.29 32.50
CA PHE A 656 10.69 -10.25 33.37
C PHE A 656 9.17 -10.12 33.25
N ARG A 657 8.65 -8.92 33.41
CA ARG A 657 7.21 -8.67 33.41
C ARG A 657 6.58 -8.97 32.05
N ALA A 658 7.15 -8.42 30.97
CA ALA A 658 6.66 -8.64 29.62
C ALA A 658 6.63 -10.12 29.25
N PHE A 659 7.64 -10.89 29.67
CA PHE A 659 7.73 -12.31 29.37
C PHE A 659 6.69 -13.15 30.13
N ASN A 660 6.54 -12.92 31.42
CA ASN A 660 5.53 -13.63 32.22
C ASN A 660 4.10 -13.31 31.74
N GLU A 661 3.82 -12.05 31.42
CA GLU A 661 2.51 -11.66 30.86
C GLU A 661 2.27 -12.34 29.49
N ALA A 662 3.26 -12.39 28.61
CA ALA A 662 3.15 -13.06 27.33
C ALA A 662 2.86 -14.57 27.47
N VAL A 663 3.54 -15.25 28.40
CA VAL A 663 3.28 -16.67 28.71
C VAL A 663 1.87 -16.85 29.27
N SER A 664 1.43 -15.97 30.15
CA SER A 664 0.06 -15.98 30.71
C SER A 664 -1.00 -15.77 29.61
N ASP A 665 -0.79 -14.81 28.71
CA ASP A 665 -1.69 -14.56 27.57
C ASP A 665 -1.83 -15.80 26.67
N LEU A 666 -0.71 -16.48 26.40
CA LEU A 666 -0.71 -17.67 25.56
C LEU A 666 -1.40 -18.86 26.25
N ARG A 667 -1.19 -19.03 27.57
CA ARG A 667 -1.92 -20.03 28.36
C ARG A 667 -3.43 -19.77 28.36
N GLN A 668 -3.83 -18.52 28.46
CA GLN A 668 -5.24 -18.13 28.38
C GLN A 668 -5.84 -18.44 26.99
N ARG A 669 -5.06 -18.22 25.92
CA ARG A 669 -5.51 -18.45 24.53
C ARG A 669 -5.53 -19.93 24.13
N PHE A 670 -4.52 -20.68 24.54
CA PHE A 670 -4.24 -22.02 24.03
C PHE A 670 -4.35 -23.14 25.08
N GLY A 671 -4.40 -22.79 26.36
CA GLY A 671 -4.30 -23.73 27.48
C GLY A 671 -2.85 -23.95 27.93
N ASP A 672 -2.68 -24.82 28.92
CA ASP A 672 -1.39 -25.06 29.59
C ASP A 672 -0.39 -25.87 28.75
N ASP A 673 -0.88 -26.66 27.80
CA ASP A 673 -0.03 -27.49 26.95
C ASP A 673 0.64 -26.63 25.85
N MET A 674 1.90 -26.25 26.10
CA MET A 674 2.72 -25.45 25.18
C MET A 674 2.94 -26.16 23.83
N SER A 675 2.79 -27.48 23.74
CA SER A 675 2.96 -28.23 22.48
C SER A 675 1.87 -27.88 21.46
N THR A 676 0.73 -27.33 21.93
CA THR A 676 -0.40 -26.91 21.09
C THR A 676 -0.29 -25.46 20.60
N TRP A 677 0.62 -24.66 21.14
CA TRP A 677 0.76 -23.26 20.77
C TRP A 677 1.27 -23.13 19.34
N ARG A 678 0.55 -22.40 18.51
CA ARG A 678 0.90 -22.15 17.11
C ARG A 678 0.77 -20.67 16.84
N TYR A 679 1.78 -20.10 16.16
CA TYR A 679 1.72 -18.70 15.75
C TYR A 679 0.59 -18.47 14.75
N GLY A 680 0.54 -19.27 13.68
CA GLY A 680 -0.49 -19.20 12.65
C GLY A 680 -1.80 -19.89 13.03
N ASP A 681 -2.37 -19.54 14.16
CA ASP A 681 -3.66 -20.04 14.63
C ASP A 681 -4.74 -18.96 14.49
N ALA A 682 -6.00 -19.35 14.28
CA ALA A 682 -7.14 -18.43 14.20
C ALA A 682 -7.33 -17.57 15.46
N ARG A 683 -6.76 -18.00 16.59
CA ARG A 683 -6.74 -17.26 17.86
C ARG A 683 -5.56 -16.30 17.98
N MET A 684 -4.56 -16.31 17.06
CA MET A 684 -3.33 -15.54 17.23
C MET A 684 -2.87 -14.80 15.96
N HIS A 685 -2.61 -15.50 14.85
CA HIS A 685 -2.17 -14.85 13.61
C HIS A 685 -2.70 -15.57 12.38
N TYR A 686 -3.62 -14.94 11.71
CA TYR A 686 -4.31 -15.47 10.53
C TYR A 686 -4.56 -14.36 9.52
N VAL A 687 -5.03 -14.71 8.33
CA VAL A 687 -5.49 -13.76 7.33
C VAL A 687 -6.93 -14.05 6.93
N ARG A 688 -7.79 -13.06 7.06
CA ARG A 688 -9.13 -12.98 6.51
C ARG A 688 -9.28 -11.59 5.91
N ILE A 689 -9.65 -11.51 4.63
CA ILE A 689 -9.82 -10.23 3.94
C ILE A 689 -11.29 -9.84 4.03
N ALA A 690 -11.58 -8.79 4.79
CA ALA A 690 -12.95 -8.30 4.94
C ALA A 690 -13.38 -7.51 3.70
N HIS A 691 -14.54 -7.87 3.15
CA HIS A 691 -15.23 -7.05 2.14
C HIS A 691 -15.72 -5.73 2.76
N PRO A 692 -15.84 -4.62 2.01
CA PRO A 692 -16.40 -3.37 2.54
C PRO A 692 -17.77 -3.49 3.22
N LEU A 693 -18.56 -4.49 2.85
CA LEU A 693 -19.88 -4.77 3.44
C LEU A 693 -19.87 -5.80 4.58
N ASP A 694 -18.70 -6.31 4.98
CA ASP A 694 -18.55 -7.44 5.94
C ASP A 694 -19.30 -7.24 7.26
N GLY A 695 -19.28 -6.02 7.79
CA GLY A 695 -19.90 -5.70 9.08
C GLY A 695 -21.43 -5.63 9.06
N VAL A 696 -22.05 -5.57 7.89
CA VAL A 696 -23.49 -5.26 7.73
C VAL A 696 -24.29 -6.34 7.00
N VAL A 697 -23.64 -7.32 6.39
CA VAL A 697 -24.29 -8.42 5.66
C VAL A 697 -24.50 -9.66 6.54
N THR A 698 -25.40 -10.54 6.12
CA THR A 698 -25.63 -11.83 6.80
C THR A 698 -24.36 -12.69 6.84
N ASP A 699 -24.29 -13.61 7.82
CA ASP A 699 -23.08 -14.45 7.97
C ASP A 699 -22.85 -15.37 6.77
N SER A 700 -23.90 -15.77 6.05
CA SER A 700 -23.78 -16.53 4.78
C SER A 700 -23.16 -15.68 3.67
N LEU A 701 -23.58 -14.43 3.48
CA LEU A 701 -22.95 -13.52 2.53
C LEU A 701 -21.52 -13.16 2.93
N LYS A 702 -21.28 -12.95 4.23
CA LYS A 702 -19.96 -12.71 4.76
C LYS A 702 -18.98 -13.83 4.41
N ALA A 703 -19.40 -15.09 4.46
CA ALA A 703 -18.58 -16.24 4.09
C ALA A 703 -18.21 -16.26 2.60
N VAL A 704 -19.10 -15.73 1.73
CA VAL A 704 -18.83 -15.61 0.28
C VAL A 704 -17.97 -14.40 -0.05
N LEU A 705 -18.26 -13.25 0.55
CA LEU A 705 -17.63 -11.98 0.21
C LEU A 705 -16.22 -11.81 0.81
N SER A 706 -15.96 -12.42 1.97
CA SER A 706 -14.76 -12.17 2.77
C SER A 706 -13.91 -13.43 2.89
N PRO A 707 -12.97 -13.67 1.97
CA PRO A 707 -12.18 -14.90 1.93
C PRO A 707 -11.28 -15.10 3.17
N GLY A 708 -11.13 -16.35 3.59
CA GLY A 708 -10.39 -16.80 4.78
C GLY A 708 -11.30 -17.29 5.90
N PRO A 709 -10.74 -17.56 7.12
CA PRO A 709 -9.34 -17.32 7.51
C PRO A 709 -8.37 -18.42 7.04
N PHE A 710 -7.10 -18.04 6.89
CA PHE A 710 -5.97 -18.95 6.71
C PHE A 710 -4.88 -18.66 7.77
N PRO A 711 -4.18 -19.67 8.29
CA PRO A 711 -2.99 -19.48 9.12
C PRO A 711 -1.92 -18.64 8.42
N ARG A 712 -1.22 -17.75 9.18
CA ARG A 712 -0.14 -16.94 8.60
C ARG A 712 1.12 -17.00 9.45
N GLY A 713 2.26 -16.91 8.74
CA GLY A 713 3.56 -16.60 9.31
C GLY A 713 3.95 -15.16 9.04
N GLY A 714 5.15 -14.78 9.49
CA GLY A 714 5.71 -13.44 9.33
C GLY A 714 5.09 -12.40 10.26
N TYR A 715 5.64 -11.20 10.25
CA TYR A 715 5.13 -10.02 10.95
C TYR A 715 5.73 -8.75 10.31
N ALA A 716 5.50 -7.56 10.89
CA ALA A 716 5.90 -6.29 10.26
C ALA A 716 7.41 -6.15 9.97
N GLN A 717 8.28 -6.87 10.69
CA GLN A 717 9.73 -6.76 10.55
C GLN A 717 10.39 -7.93 9.80
N THR A 718 9.61 -8.83 9.19
CA THR A 718 10.12 -9.89 8.31
C THR A 718 9.82 -9.58 6.85
N LEU A 719 10.54 -10.20 5.91
CA LEU A 719 10.26 -10.03 4.47
C LEU A 719 8.88 -10.58 4.10
N LEU A 720 8.47 -11.69 4.72
CA LEU A 720 7.06 -12.12 4.74
C LEU A 720 6.26 -11.15 5.63
N ALA A 721 6.07 -9.92 5.15
CA ALA A 721 5.50 -8.86 5.96
C ALA A 721 4.00 -9.05 6.20
N SER A 722 3.61 -8.76 7.43
CA SER A 722 2.23 -8.80 7.93
C SER A 722 2.02 -7.70 8.95
N SER A 723 0.80 -7.22 9.13
CA SER A 723 0.46 -6.38 10.27
C SER A 723 0.65 -7.15 11.59
N ASN A 724 0.95 -6.42 12.66
CA ASN A 724 1.16 -7.00 14.00
C ASN A 724 -0.15 -7.30 14.76
N THR A 725 -1.28 -7.31 14.07
CA THR A 725 -2.61 -7.67 14.60
C THR A 725 -2.87 -9.17 14.43
N ASP A 726 -3.82 -9.72 15.19
CA ASP A 726 -4.16 -11.13 15.08
C ASP A 726 -4.67 -11.49 13.68
N ASN A 727 -5.56 -10.67 13.10
CA ASN A 727 -5.88 -10.76 11.68
C ASN A 727 -4.88 -9.92 10.86
N GLN A 728 -4.22 -10.52 9.88
CA GLN A 728 -3.38 -9.80 8.94
C GLN A 728 -4.21 -8.84 8.09
N THR A 729 -4.15 -7.55 8.37
CA THR A 729 -4.85 -6.48 7.64
C THR A 729 -3.99 -5.80 6.58
N ALA A 730 -2.66 -6.00 6.62
CA ALA A 730 -1.71 -5.45 5.66
C ALA A 730 -0.62 -6.47 5.31
N GLY A 731 -0.08 -6.37 4.09
CA GLY A 731 0.97 -7.25 3.58
C GLY A 731 1.09 -7.18 2.07
N ALA A 732 1.79 -8.15 1.46
CA ALA A 732 2.01 -8.20 0.02
C ALA A 732 0.69 -8.28 -0.76
N SER A 733 0.31 -7.19 -1.42
CA SER A 733 -0.88 -7.13 -2.27
C SER A 733 -0.66 -7.77 -3.64
N LEU A 734 0.59 -7.87 -4.06
CA LEU A 734 1.08 -8.51 -5.27
C LEU A 734 2.47 -9.07 -4.95
N ARG A 735 2.84 -10.18 -5.55
CA ARG A 735 4.23 -10.66 -5.64
C ARG A 735 4.56 -10.95 -7.07
N VAL A 736 5.77 -10.58 -7.50
CA VAL A 736 6.28 -10.90 -8.83
C VAL A 736 7.77 -11.15 -8.77
N VAL A 737 8.25 -12.15 -9.52
CA VAL A 737 9.66 -12.42 -9.76
C VAL A 737 9.85 -12.68 -11.25
N MET A 738 10.78 -11.95 -11.87
CA MET A 738 11.01 -11.93 -13.31
C MET A 738 12.48 -12.24 -13.59
N ASP A 739 12.76 -13.25 -14.43
CA ASP A 739 14.09 -13.61 -14.91
C ASP A 739 14.28 -13.12 -16.35
N LEU A 740 15.24 -12.24 -16.56
CA LEU A 740 15.49 -11.64 -17.89
C LEU A 740 16.13 -12.63 -18.88
N ALA A 741 16.43 -13.86 -18.47
CA ALA A 741 16.84 -14.92 -19.37
C ALA A 741 15.65 -15.52 -20.17
N ASP A 742 14.47 -15.53 -19.56
CA ASP A 742 13.25 -16.10 -20.17
C ASP A 742 12.02 -15.52 -19.45
N TRP A 743 11.29 -14.68 -20.14
CA TRP A 743 10.12 -13.99 -19.60
C TRP A 743 8.99 -14.94 -19.19
N ASP A 744 8.88 -16.12 -19.82
CA ASP A 744 7.87 -17.13 -19.46
C ASP A 744 8.17 -17.87 -18.15
N ARG A 745 9.38 -17.64 -17.56
CA ARG A 745 9.73 -18.14 -16.22
C ARG A 745 9.27 -17.21 -15.11
N ALA A 746 8.70 -16.05 -15.44
CA ALA A 746 8.15 -15.13 -14.46
C ALA A 746 7.04 -15.80 -13.66
N ILE A 747 7.02 -15.50 -12.36
CA ILE A 747 5.99 -15.96 -11.44
C ILE A 747 5.34 -14.78 -10.73
N ALA A 748 4.06 -14.90 -10.45
CA ALA A 748 3.32 -13.86 -9.74
C ALA A 748 2.28 -14.46 -8.79
N THR A 749 1.77 -13.65 -7.88
CA THR A 749 0.51 -13.89 -7.20
C THR A 749 -0.15 -12.57 -6.83
N ASN A 750 -1.45 -12.50 -7.01
CA ASN A 750 -2.30 -11.39 -6.55
C ASN A 750 -3.21 -11.90 -5.43
N THR A 751 -3.73 -11.03 -4.58
CA THR A 751 -4.66 -11.46 -3.52
C THR A 751 -5.84 -10.49 -3.38
N PRO A 752 -7.07 -11.00 -3.30
CA PRO A 752 -7.46 -12.42 -3.31
C PRO A 752 -7.60 -13.02 -4.71
N GLY A 753 -7.79 -12.23 -5.75
CA GLY A 753 -7.99 -12.66 -7.13
C GLY A 753 -8.08 -11.49 -8.09
N GLN A 754 -8.32 -11.78 -9.37
CA GLN A 754 -8.36 -10.77 -10.43
C GLN A 754 -9.75 -10.13 -10.57
N SER A 755 -10.83 -10.84 -10.25
CA SER A 755 -12.20 -10.30 -10.29
C SER A 755 -12.63 -9.71 -8.95
N GLY A 756 -13.47 -8.68 -9.00
CA GLY A 756 -14.17 -8.13 -7.84
C GLY A 756 -15.64 -8.59 -7.76
N ASP A 757 -16.11 -9.35 -8.74
CA ASP A 757 -17.46 -9.91 -8.72
C ASP A 757 -17.46 -11.27 -7.99
N PRO A 758 -18.18 -11.41 -6.87
CA PRO A 758 -18.18 -12.65 -6.09
C PRO A 758 -18.77 -13.86 -6.85
N ARG A 759 -19.43 -13.66 -7.98
CA ARG A 759 -19.91 -14.74 -8.89
C ARG A 759 -18.80 -15.30 -9.77
N SER A 760 -17.67 -14.58 -9.89
CA SER A 760 -16.58 -14.97 -10.78
C SER A 760 -15.70 -16.06 -10.13
N PRO A 761 -15.26 -17.09 -10.88
CA PRO A 761 -14.28 -18.04 -10.38
C PRO A 761 -12.91 -17.39 -10.05
N PHE A 762 -12.66 -16.18 -10.55
CA PHE A 762 -11.44 -15.42 -10.32
C PHE A 762 -11.56 -14.39 -9.17
N TYR A 763 -12.60 -14.48 -8.34
CA TYR A 763 -12.81 -13.58 -7.20
C TYR A 763 -11.78 -13.79 -6.09
N ALA A 764 -11.54 -15.05 -5.70
CA ALA A 764 -10.64 -15.41 -4.62
C ALA A 764 -9.77 -16.65 -4.91
N ASN A 765 -9.61 -17.01 -6.19
CA ASN A 765 -8.87 -18.20 -6.63
C ASN A 765 -7.38 -18.18 -6.26
N LEU A 766 -6.78 -16.99 -6.17
CA LEU A 766 -5.37 -16.83 -5.83
C LEU A 766 -5.13 -16.72 -4.31
N PHE A 767 -6.17 -16.48 -3.51
CA PHE A 767 -6.02 -16.28 -2.07
C PHE A 767 -5.45 -17.50 -1.33
N PRO A 768 -5.90 -18.75 -1.56
CA PRO A 768 -5.31 -19.93 -0.94
C PRO A 768 -3.84 -20.14 -1.32
N LEU A 769 -3.45 -19.84 -2.55
CA LEU A 769 -2.08 -19.93 -3.04
C LEU A 769 -1.20 -18.88 -2.34
N TRP A 770 -1.66 -17.64 -2.35
CA TRP A 770 -0.98 -16.53 -1.68
C TRP A 770 -0.80 -16.80 -0.17
N ALA A 771 -1.84 -17.29 0.50
CA ALA A 771 -1.81 -17.60 1.93
C ALA A 771 -0.79 -18.71 2.27
N ARG A 772 -0.59 -19.67 1.37
CA ARG A 772 0.40 -20.75 1.48
C ARG A 772 1.76 -20.40 0.87
N ASN A 773 2.00 -19.13 0.51
CA ASN A 773 3.26 -18.67 -0.07
C ASN A 773 3.59 -19.35 -1.42
N GLN A 774 2.58 -19.57 -2.26
CA GLN A 774 2.70 -20.15 -3.58
C GLN A 774 2.51 -19.10 -4.67
N PHE A 775 3.10 -19.35 -5.83
CA PHE A 775 2.99 -18.52 -7.03
C PHE A 775 2.27 -19.24 -8.15
N VAL A 776 1.82 -18.47 -9.11
CA VAL A 776 1.36 -18.94 -10.42
C VAL A 776 2.32 -18.45 -11.50
N PRO A 777 2.44 -19.14 -12.65
CA PRO A 777 3.13 -18.60 -13.82
C PRO A 777 2.53 -17.26 -14.26
N LEU A 778 3.38 -16.38 -14.79
CA LEU A 778 2.98 -15.15 -15.47
C LEU A 778 3.37 -15.27 -16.96
N PRO A 779 2.57 -15.96 -17.78
CA PRO A 779 2.91 -16.27 -19.17
C PRO A 779 2.95 -15.00 -20.02
N TYR A 780 3.98 -14.89 -20.89
CA TYR A 780 4.22 -13.72 -21.72
C TYR A 780 4.24 -14.04 -23.22
N SER A 781 4.98 -15.06 -23.64
CA SER A 781 5.01 -15.44 -25.06
C SER A 781 3.65 -15.98 -25.54
N PRO A 782 3.30 -15.80 -26.82
CA PRO A 782 2.04 -16.34 -27.37
C PRO A 782 1.87 -17.83 -27.11
N ARG A 783 2.98 -18.60 -27.12
CA ARG A 783 2.98 -20.03 -26.81
C ARG A 783 2.59 -20.31 -25.36
N ALA A 784 3.17 -19.56 -24.42
CA ALA A 784 2.89 -19.73 -23.00
C ALA A 784 1.46 -19.25 -22.67
N VAL A 785 1.05 -18.09 -23.18
CA VAL A 785 -0.33 -17.59 -23.02
C VAL A 785 -1.35 -18.63 -23.49
N LYS A 786 -1.13 -19.22 -24.69
CA LYS A 786 -2.01 -20.27 -25.22
C LYS A 786 -2.08 -21.51 -24.31
N ALA A 787 -0.96 -21.89 -23.69
CA ALA A 787 -0.90 -23.06 -22.80
C ALA A 787 -1.69 -22.88 -21.50
N TYR A 788 -1.85 -21.64 -21.03
CA TYR A 788 -2.59 -21.30 -19.80
C TYR A 788 -3.97 -20.69 -20.06
N THR A 789 -4.43 -20.60 -21.32
CA THR A 789 -5.71 -19.97 -21.68
C THR A 789 -6.90 -20.70 -21.03
N ALA A 790 -7.73 -19.97 -20.32
CA ALA A 790 -8.98 -20.42 -19.72
C ALA A 790 -10.21 -19.94 -20.51
N ASP A 791 -10.16 -18.69 -21.06
CA ASP A 791 -11.27 -18.07 -21.78
C ASP A 791 -10.76 -17.07 -22.82
N VAL A 792 -11.50 -16.89 -23.91
CA VAL A 792 -11.19 -15.92 -24.97
C VAL A 792 -12.45 -15.16 -25.35
N VAL A 793 -12.36 -13.83 -25.32
CA VAL A 793 -13.43 -12.92 -25.74
C VAL A 793 -12.92 -12.06 -26.91
N GLN A 794 -13.71 -11.98 -27.97
CA GLN A 794 -13.47 -11.09 -29.10
C GLN A 794 -14.35 -9.86 -28.97
N LEU A 795 -13.73 -8.68 -28.83
CA LEU A 795 -14.43 -7.42 -28.98
C LEU A 795 -14.39 -6.99 -30.44
N GLN A 796 -15.53 -6.62 -30.99
CA GLN A 796 -15.66 -6.17 -32.37
C GLN A 796 -16.20 -4.74 -32.42
N PRO A 797 -15.72 -3.89 -33.33
CA PRO A 797 -16.33 -2.58 -33.59
C PRO A 797 -17.82 -2.73 -33.89
N ARG A 798 -18.62 -1.83 -33.34
CA ARG A 798 -20.08 -1.81 -33.60
C ARG A 798 -20.40 -0.95 -34.81
#